data_78ff3b3527b3fa27ad4307b466dacc8e
#
_entry.id   78ff3b3527b3fa27ad4307b466dacc8e
#
_cell.length_a   1.000
_cell.length_b   1.000
_cell.length_c   1.000
_cell.angle_alpha   90.00
_cell.angle_beta   90.00
_cell.angle_gamma   90.00
#
_symmetry.space_group_name_H-M   'P 1'
#
loop_
_entity.id
_entity.type
_entity.pdbx_description
1 polymer ?
#
loop_
_entity_poly.entity_id
_entity_poly.type
_entity_poly.pdbx_seq_one_letter_code
_entity_poly.pdbx_strand_id
1 'polypeptide(L)'
;VGWKWPETSVGWYRKDFSLDATDNGKHFEIHFDGIFRHAQIWVNGFYLGLEQSGYISQNYDINDYVHFDKPNFVTVRVDASLEEGWFYEGAGIYRHVWLVKSEPVHITPYGICVNTELNETFSTAKIRLGAEVVNDGRDKTACSVAYTLYNNEGEKVCTVAETQQELLPRAKADFNQLCMTVEKPNLWSPKNPYLYTLRTEVLSGNKVVDTRDTKIGIRKIDFDKDKGLFVNGEHVKIYGVCMHQDHAGVGSAIPDGLQVYRLQKLKEIGVNGYRSSHNPMTPAMIDACDSLGILVVEENRLTGINEYQIGQLKSMIMRDRNHPSIIAWSIGNEEWGIEWKNRGKEIAHTMSDCVNLFDPTRPSTVATSSGPAIVMDVDIAGYNYIMQNPVEEHRRNYPNRIAYGSEETTGCGTRGVYFDDIPNGRMASLNRVPELERDSAINRIERGWKFYAERDWLLGCFYWTGFDYRGEANPLVFPATNSEFGILDYCGFPKDEAYYLKSWWTDEPVLHIFPHWNLKGHEGEEVNIWAYSNCDEVELFVNGKSLGKKQMPKNGHLSWKAVYKPGKVKAIGYKNGKKLLTETIETTGNAAKLKTVETVNGDISVVDIYALDKKGNFVADACDEVKIKVSGKAEILGVGNGDPAWQAKERPLAGEDKQMFTVALFNGCAQVIVKNNSNIVEVSL
;
A
#
# COMPACT_ATOMS: atom_id res chain seq x y z
N VAL A 1 -20.63 2.12 0.26
CA VAL A 1 -19.70 2.90 0.78
C VAL A 1 -19.99 3.13 2.25
N GLY A 2 -19.39 2.31 3.09
CA GLY A 2 -19.71 2.22 4.50
C GLY A 2 -21.13 1.74 4.74
N TRP A 3 -21.38 1.33 5.94
CA TRP A 3 -22.64 0.74 6.41
C TRP A 3 -23.86 1.68 6.44
N LYS A 4 -23.70 2.93 5.97
CA LYS A 4 -24.81 3.91 5.83
C LYS A 4 -25.18 4.21 4.38
N TRP A 5 -24.57 3.53 3.39
CA TRP A 5 -24.71 3.89 1.99
C TRP A 5 -25.29 2.78 1.13
N PRO A 6 -25.65 3.17 -0.14
CA PRO A 6 -26.56 2.35 -0.92
C PRO A 6 -26.14 0.90 -1.00
N GLU A 7 -27.14 0.12 -1.02
CA GLU A 7 -27.13 -1.31 -1.03
C GLU A 7 -26.15 -1.87 -2.03
N THR A 8 -25.33 -2.74 -1.54
CA THR A 8 -24.59 -3.71 -2.34
C THR A 8 -25.57 -4.71 -2.93
N SER A 9 -25.23 -5.33 -4.03
CA SER A 9 -26.13 -6.23 -4.73
C SER A 9 -25.40 -7.45 -5.29
N VAL A 10 -26.17 -8.36 -5.90
CA VAL A 10 -25.65 -9.49 -6.66
C VAL A 10 -25.36 -9.05 -8.08
N GLY A 11 -24.10 -9.22 -8.51
CA GLY A 11 -23.67 -8.98 -9.87
C GLY A 11 -23.41 -10.27 -10.64
N TRP A 12 -23.72 -10.27 -11.93
CA TRP A 12 -23.40 -11.36 -12.84
C TRP A 12 -22.49 -10.87 -13.94
N TYR A 13 -21.38 -11.58 -14.14
CA TYR A 13 -20.40 -11.32 -15.18
C TYR A 13 -20.38 -12.48 -16.16
N ARG A 14 -20.21 -12.17 -17.44
CA ARG A 14 -19.94 -13.15 -18.48
C ARG A 14 -18.87 -12.63 -19.43
N LYS A 15 -17.90 -13.49 -19.74
CA LYS A 15 -16.84 -13.22 -20.70
C LYS A 15 -16.68 -14.43 -21.61
N ASP A 16 -16.79 -14.19 -22.91
CA ASP A 16 -16.50 -15.21 -23.91
C ASP A 16 -14.98 -15.17 -24.24
N PHE A 17 -14.41 -16.36 -24.53
CA PHE A 17 -13.01 -16.50 -24.94
C PHE A 17 -12.90 -17.71 -25.89
N SER A 18 -11.85 -17.73 -26.72
CA SER A 18 -11.56 -18.82 -27.65
C SER A 18 -10.18 -19.38 -27.37
N LEU A 19 -10.02 -20.69 -27.54
CA LEU A 19 -8.75 -21.38 -27.49
C LEU A 19 -8.32 -21.74 -28.92
N ASP A 20 -7.01 -21.73 -29.16
CA ASP A 20 -6.46 -22.16 -30.44
C ASP A 20 -6.53 -23.70 -30.51
N ALA A 21 -6.92 -24.25 -31.65
CA ALA A 21 -6.97 -25.70 -31.84
C ALA A 21 -5.59 -26.37 -31.68
N THR A 22 -4.49 -25.64 -31.90
CA THR A 22 -3.12 -26.10 -31.70
C THR A 22 -2.76 -26.27 -30.24
N ASP A 23 -3.53 -25.70 -29.32
CA ASP A 23 -3.36 -25.82 -27.88
C ASP A 23 -4.06 -27.03 -27.27
N ASN A 24 -4.75 -27.85 -28.10
CA ASN A 24 -5.35 -29.08 -27.64
C ASN A 24 -4.28 -30.03 -27.08
N GLY A 25 -4.48 -30.48 -25.85
CA GLY A 25 -3.52 -31.30 -25.09
C GLY A 25 -2.66 -30.50 -24.08
N LYS A 26 -2.76 -29.16 -24.05
CA LYS A 26 -2.23 -28.33 -22.98
C LYS A 26 -3.15 -28.31 -21.77
N HIS A 27 -2.62 -27.81 -20.65
CA HIS A 27 -3.35 -27.56 -19.42
C HIS A 27 -3.82 -26.10 -19.38
N PHE A 28 -5.05 -25.87 -18.88
CA PHE A 28 -5.67 -24.56 -18.77
C PHE A 28 -6.24 -24.30 -17.39
N GLU A 29 -5.93 -23.13 -16.86
CA GLU A 29 -6.49 -22.63 -15.62
C GLU A 29 -7.04 -21.21 -15.81
N ILE A 30 -8.04 -20.84 -15.02
CA ILE A 30 -8.47 -19.46 -14.87
C ILE A 30 -8.11 -18.98 -13.47
N HIS A 31 -7.36 -17.88 -13.40
CA HIS A 31 -6.92 -17.28 -12.14
C HIS A 31 -7.61 -15.94 -11.94
N PHE A 32 -8.11 -15.71 -10.73
CA PHE A 32 -8.65 -14.43 -10.29
C PHE A 32 -7.77 -13.92 -9.15
N ASP A 33 -7.21 -12.72 -9.26
CA ASP A 33 -6.40 -12.13 -8.20
C ASP A 33 -7.25 -11.61 -7.04
N GLY A 34 -8.55 -11.42 -7.24
CA GLY A 34 -9.53 -11.09 -6.22
C GLY A 34 -10.89 -10.69 -6.79
N ILE A 35 -11.94 -11.20 -6.14
CA ILE A 35 -13.35 -10.90 -6.47
C ILE A 35 -14.07 -10.60 -5.15
N PHE A 36 -14.58 -9.42 -4.97
CA PHE A 36 -15.34 -9.07 -3.77
C PHE A 36 -16.83 -9.20 -4.03
N ARG A 37 -17.53 -10.14 -3.39
CA ARG A 37 -17.12 -11.33 -2.60
C ARG A 37 -18.14 -12.46 -2.88
N HIS A 38 -18.05 -13.58 -2.18
CA HIS A 38 -18.95 -14.73 -2.38
C HIS A 38 -19.10 -15.11 -3.85
N ALA A 39 -17.93 -15.24 -4.50
CA ALA A 39 -17.85 -15.48 -5.93
C ALA A 39 -18.14 -16.95 -6.27
N GLN A 40 -19.13 -17.20 -7.07
CA GLN A 40 -19.42 -18.50 -7.68
C GLN A 40 -18.99 -18.48 -9.14
N ILE A 41 -18.25 -19.49 -9.58
CA ILE A 41 -17.59 -19.53 -10.88
C ILE A 41 -18.12 -20.70 -11.71
N TRP A 42 -18.42 -20.46 -12.99
CA TRP A 42 -18.78 -21.48 -13.99
C TRP A 42 -17.96 -21.26 -15.26
N VAL A 43 -17.56 -22.37 -15.89
CA VAL A 43 -17.03 -22.38 -17.25
C VAL A 43 -17.91 -23.29 -18.11
N ASN A 44 -18.42 -22.76 -19.23
CA ASN A 44 -19.33 -23.47 -20.14
C ASN A 44 -20.55 -24.08 -19.45
N GLY A 45 -21.01 -23.47 -18.33
CA GLY A 45 -22.13 -23.94 -17.53
C GLY A 45 -21.78 -24.95 -16.44
N PHE A 46 -20.53 -25.40 -16.36
CA PHE A 46 -20.05 -26.28 -15.30
C PHE A 46 -19.59 -25.44 -14.08
N TYR A 47 -20.14 -25.77 -12.93
CA TYR A 47 -19.80 -25.11 -11.66
C TYR A 47 -18.43 -25.56 -11.17
N LEU A 48 -17.54 -24.57 -10.90
CA LEU A 48 -16.16 -24.81 -10.45
C LEU A 48 -16.00 -24.66 -8.93
N GLY A 49 -16.73 -23.75 -8.33
CA GLY A 49 -16.62 -23.53 -6.88
C GLY A 49 -17.15 -22.20 -6.39
N LEU A 50 -17.12 -22.05 -5.07
CA LEU A 50 -17.44 -20.83 -4.33
C LEU A 50 -16.20 -20.38 -3.55
N GLU A 51 -15.81 -19.12 -3.72
CA GLU A 51 -14.88 -18.44 -2.82
C GLU A 51 -15.60 -17.35 -2.04
N GLN A 52 -15.48 -17.38 -0.73
CA GLN A 52 -16.17 -16.44 0.16
C GLN A 52 -15.38 -15.14 0.34
N SER A 53 -14.04 -15.23 0.35
CA SER A 53 -13.17 -14.06 0.54
C SER A 53 -13.19 -13.12 -0.65
N GLY A 54 -13.12 -11.82 -0.36
CA GLY A 54 -12.93 -10.79 -1.38
C GLY A 54 -11.48 -10.55 -1.79
N TYR A 55 -10.50 -11.13 -1.08
CA TYR A 55 -9.12 -10.64 -1.10
C TYR A 55 -8.06 -11.67 -1.50
N ILE A 56 -8.37 -12.96 -1.44
CA ILE A 56 -7.42 -14.00 -1.83
C ILE A 56 -7.52 -14.34 -3.31
N SER A 57 -6.41 -14.81 -3.87
CA SER A 57 -6.38 -15.30 -5.24
C SER A 57 -7.02 -16.68 -5.34
N GLN A 58 -7.71 -16.93 -6.46
CA GLN A 58 -8.46 -18.15 -6.75
C GLN A 58 -7.98 -18.74 -8.06
N ASN A 59 -7.69 -20.03 -8.09
CA ASN A 59 -7.19 -20.73 -9.26
C ASN A 59 -8.10 -21.94 -9.54
N TYR A 60 -8.58 -22.09 -10.78
CA TYR A 60 -9.47 -23.16 -11.18
C TYR A 60 -8.93 -23.87 -12.43
N ASP A 61 -8.71 -25.19 -12.33
CA ASP A 61 -8.48 -26.05 -13.49
C ASP A 61 -9.77 -26.11 -14.34
N ILE A 62 -9.66 -25.84 -15.64
CA ILE A 62 -10.79 -25.80 -16.56
C ILE A 62 -10.67 -26.79 -17.71
N ASN A 63 -9.67 -27.69 -17.70
CA ASN A 63 -9.37 -28.60 -18.81
C ASN A 63 -10.54 -29.44 -19.27
N ASP A 64 -11.30 -30.00 -18.32
CA ASP A 64 -12.42 -30.92 -18.64
C ASP A 64 -13.64 -30.18 -19.20
N TYR A 65 -13.62 -28.84 -19.20
CA TYR A 65 -14.79 -28.02 -19.52
C TYR A 65 -14.63 -27.18 -20.77
N VAL A 66 -13.40 -27.06 -21.32
CA VAL A 66 -13.12 -26.19 -22.47
C VAL A 66 -13.33 -26.84 -23.81
N HIS A 67 -13.65 -26.02 -24.83
CA HIS A 67 -13.80 -26.38 -26.20
C HIS A 67 -12.77 -25.72 -27.09
N PHE A 68 -12.27 -26.43 -28.13
CA PHE A 68 -11.31 -25.90 -29.10
C PHE A 68 -11.95 -25.59 -30.46
N ASP A 69 -13.18 -26.04 -30.70
CA ASP A 69 -13.92 -25.90 -31.94
C ASP A 69 -15.00 -24.81 -31.91
N LYS A 70 -15.23 -24.22 -30.75
CA LYS A 70 -16.23 -23.17 -30.54
C LYS A 70 -15.82 -22.27 -29.38
N PRO A 71 -16.41 -21.06 -29.25
CA PRO A 71 -16.15 -20.16 -28.11
C PRO A 71 -16.51 -20.81 -26.76
N ASN A 72 -15.70 -20.51 -25.78
CA ASN A 72 -15.93 -20.81 -24.38
C ASN A 72 -16.47 -19.56 -23.66
N PHE A 73 -17.09 -19.75 -22.53
CA PHE A 73 -17.46 -18.62 -21.66
C PHE A 73 -17.25 -18.92 -20.18
N VAL A 74 -16.82 -17.93 -19.47
CA VAL A 74 -16.79 -17.90 -17.99
C VAL A 74 -17.96 -17.07 -17.51
N THR A 75 -18.65 -17.55 -16.49
CA THR A 75 -19.69 -16.82 -15.78
C THR A 75 -19.32 -16.73 -14.32
N VAL A 76 -19.45 -15.54 -13.74
CA VAL A 76 -19.16 -15.27 -12.34
C VAL A 76 -20.37 -14.59 -11.70
N ARG A 77 -20.91 -15.20 -10.63
CA ARG A 77 -21.88 -14.55 -9.75
C ARG A 77 -21.15 -14.02 -8.55
N VAL A 78 -21.28 -12.74 -8.29
CA VAL A 78 -20.69 -12.08 -7.14
C VAL A 78 -21.81 -11.60 -6.23
N ASP A 79 -21.76 -11.96 -4.97
CA ASP A 79 -22.73 -11.52 -3.98
C ASP A 79 -22.06 -10.57 -2.99
N ALA A 80 -22.05 -9.27 -3.31
CA ALA A 80 -21.51 -8.22 -2.47
C ALA A 80 -22.55 -7.65 -1.48
N SER A 81 -23.67 -8.33 -1.25
CA SER A 81 -24.67 -7.95 -0.23
C SER A 81 -24.24 -8.29 1.20
N LEU A 82 -23.19 -9.11 1.33
CA LEU A 82 -22.60 -9.49 2.62
C LEU A 82 -21.40 -8.60 2.92
N GLU A 83 -21.39 -8.01 4.10
CA GLU A 83 -20.26 -7.22 4.59
C GLU A 83 -19.17 -8.16 5.13
N GLU A 84 -17.90 -7.74 4.99
CA GLU A 84 -16.75 -8.42 5.60
C GLU A 84 -16.05 -7.54 6.64
N GLY A 85 -16.36 -6.28 6.70
CA GLY A 85 -15.93 -5.33 7.72
C GLY A 85 -14.80 -4.42 7.26
N TRP A 86 -14.42 -3.43 7.93
CA TRP A 86 -13.39 -2.40 7.74
C TRP A 86 -13.65 -1.48 6.53
N PHE A 87 -14.84 -0.85 6.52
CA PHE A 87 -15.23 0.29 5.70
C PHE A 87 -15.39 -0.01 4.21
N TYR A 88 -14.75 0.79 3.32
CA TYR A 88 -14.97 0.66 1.89
C TYR A 88 -14.24 -0.56 1.31
N GLU A 89 -15.02 -1.53 0.83
CA GLU A 89 -14.48 -2.78 0.29
C GLU A 89 -14.65 -2.89 -1.23
N GLY A 90 -15.52 -2.09 -1.83
CA GLY A 90 -15.89 -2.20 -3.23
C GLY A 90 -16.85 -3.37 -3.49
N ALA A 91 -16.98 -3.77 -4.75
CA ALA A 91 -17.77 -4.91 -5.17
C ALA A 91 -17.34 -5.42 -6.56
N GLY A 92 -17.46 -6.72 -6.79
CA GLY A 92 -17.25 -7.31 -8.10
C GLY A 92 -15.82 -7.78 -8.36
N ILE A 93 -15.53 -8.00 -9.64
CA ILE A 93 -14.18 -8.37 -10.11
C ILE A 93 -13.36 -7.11 -10.21
N TYR A 94 -12.46 -6.88 -9.25
CA TYR A 94 -11.72 -5.63 -9.12
C TYR A 94 -10.20 -5.77 -9.31
N ARG A 95 -9.70 -7.01 -9.34
CA ARG A 95 -8.31 -7.38 -9.63
C ARG A 95 -8.24 -8.13 -10.97
N HIS A 96 -7.05 -8.45 -11.42
CA HIS A 96 -6.82 -9.13 -12.69
C HIS A 96 -7.47 -10.51 -12.76
N VAL A 97 -7.82 -10.92 -13.99
CA VAL A 97 -8.25 -12.28 -14.33
C VAL A 97 -7.36 -12.80 -15.46
N TRP A 98 -6.78 -13.96 -15.26
CA TRP A 98 -5.81 -14.57 -16.14
C TRP A 98 -6.34 -15.89 -16.70
N LEU A 99 -6.18 -16.10 -18.01
CA LEU A 99 -6.26 -17.40 -18.63
C LEU A 99 -4.85 -17.94 -18.74
N VAL A 100 -4.52 -18.91 -17.89
CA VAL A 100 -3.18 -19.52 -17.81
C VAL A 100 -3.17 -20.76 -18.68
N LYS A 101 -2.12 -20.89 -19.50
CA LYS A 101 -1.90 -22.02 -20.40
C LYS A 101 -0.50 -22.58 -20.15
N SER A 102 -0.40 -23.89 -19.90
CA SER A 102 0.84 -24.60 -19.66
C SER A 102 0.89 -25.93 -20.39
N GLU A 103 2.06 -26.53 -20.49
CA GLU A 103 2.17 -27.95 -20.89
C GLU A 103 1.60 -28.82 -19.75
N PRO A 104 1.25 -30.09 -20.02
CA PRO A 104 0.72 -30.97 -18.96
C PRO A 104 1.65 -31.19 -17.78
N VAL A 105 2.96 -31.11 -17.99
CA VAL A 105 3.95 -31.10 -16.91
C VAL A 105 4.41 -29.67 -16.68
N HIS A 106 4.07 -29.10 -15.52
CA HIS A 106 4.32 -27.70 -15.24
C HIS A 106 4.48 -27.44 -13.72
N ILE A 107 4.94 -26.24 -13.39
CA ILE A 107 5.02 -25.75 -12.01
C ILE A 107 3.63 -25.39 -11.53
N THR A 108 3.23 -25.89 -10.37
CA THR A 108 1.93 -25.55 -9.78
C THR A 108 1.82 -24.05 -9.46
N PRO A 109 0.60 -23.47 -9.40
CA PRO A 109 0.42 -22.12 -8.91
C PRO A 109 1.11 -21.92 -7.55
N TYR A 110 1.94 -20.88 -7.44
CA TYR A 110 2.75 -20.57 -6.25
C TYR A 110 3.70 -21.71 -5.80
N GLY A 111 4.02 -22.64 -6.68
CA GLY A 111 4.87 -23.81 -6.38
C GLY A 111 6.33 -23.47 -6.15
N ILE A 112 6.81 -22.27 -6.54
CA ILE A 112 8.20 -21.86 -6.32
C ILE A 112 8.39 -21.36 -4.88
N CYS A 113 9.46 -21.80 -4.24
CA CYS A 113 9.88 -21.34 -2.92
C CYS A 113 11.38 -21.05 -2.92
N VAL A 114 11.73 -19.83 -2.45
CA VAL A 114 13.13 -19.38 -2.43
C VAL A 114 13.46 -18.82 -1.05
N ASN A 115 14.49 -19.39 -0.40
CA ASN A 115 14.97 -18.89 0.88
C ASN A 115 16.43 -18.48 0.74
N THR A 116 16.79 -17.28 1.19
CA THR A 116 18.16 -16.74 1.15
C THR A 116 18.76 -16.70 2.54
N GLU A 117 19.97 -17.25 2.68
CA GLU A 117 20.75 -17.24 3.91
C GLU A 117 22.08 -16.53 3.66
N LEU A 118 22.42 -15.54 4.47
CA LEU A 118 23.69 -14.83 4.40
C LEU A 118 24.63 -15.32 5.49
N ASN A 119 25.92 -15.39 5.18
CA ASN A 119 26.95 -15.61 6.19
C ASN A 119 27.10 -14.38 7.11
N GLU A 120 27.82 -14.51 8.21
CA GLU A 120 27.99 -13.43 9.21
C GLU A 120 28.64 -12.15 8.65
N THR A 121 29.43 -12.26 7.61
CA THR A 121 30.11 -11.14 6.97
C THR A 121 29.36 -10.56 5.77
N PHE A 122 28.18 -11.08 5.44
CA PHE A 122 27.35 -10.73 4.27
C PHE A 122 28.09 -10.86 2.92
N SER A 123 29.18 -11.63 2.89
CA SER A 123 30.03 -11.81 1.71
C SER A 123 29.59 -12.98 0.82
N THR A 124 28.77 -13.87 1.34
CA THR A 124 28.28 -15.06 0.62
C THR A 124 26.82 -15.30 0.98
N ALA A 125 26.00 -15.53 -0.04
CA ALA A 125 24.62 -15.95 0.11
C ALA A 125 24.44 -17.39 -0.35
N LYS A 126 23.71 -18.19 0.46
CA LYS A 126 23.18 -19.48 0.09
C LYS A 126 21.70 -19.34 -0.23
N ILE A 127 21.29 -19.72 -1.43
CA ILE A 127 19.90 -19.65 -1.88
C ILE A 127 19.36 -21.08 -1.95
N ARG A 128 18.40 -21.42 -1.09
CA ARG A 128 17.67 -22.69 -1.14
C ARG A 128 16.52 -22.55 -2.12
N LEU A 129 16.37 -23.55 -2.98
CA LEU A 129 15.46 -23.53 -4.11
C LEU A 129 14.45 -24.66 -3.98
N GLY A 130 13.20 -24.36 -4.27
CA GLY A 130 12.13 -25.34 -4.31
C GLY A 130 11.15 -25.06 -5.45
N ALA A 131 10.67 -26.12 -6.09
CA ALA A 131 9.57 -26.07 -7.05
C ALA A 131 8.67 -27.29 -6.88
N GLU A 132 7.37 -27.07 -6.75
CA GLU A 132 6.36 -28.12 -6.86
C GLU A 132 5.96 -28.24 -8.32
N VAL A 133 6.17 -29.42 -8.92
CA VAL A 133 5.81 -29.76 -10.32
C VAL A 133 4.69 -30.76 -10.33
N VAL A 134 3.69 -30.56 -11.19
CA VAL A 134 2.57 -31.46 -11.41
C VAL A 134 2.63 -32.09 -12.81
N ASN A 135 2.17 -33.33 -12.94
CA ASN A 135 1.91 -33.97 -14.22
C ASN A 135 0.39 -34.13 -14.40
N ASP A 136 -0.26 -33.18 -15.08
CA ASP A 136 -1.68 -33.24 -15.42
C ASP A 136 -1.97 -34.04 -16.70
N GLY A 137 -0.92 -34.62 -17.29
CA GLY A 137 -1.03 -35.53 -18.42
C GLY A 137 -1.64 -36.89 -18.05
N ARG A 138 -1.85 -37.73 -19.09
CA ARG A 138 -2.38 -39.06 -18.94
C ARG A 138 -1.31 -40.15 -18.79
N ASP A 139 -0.10 -39.82 -19.16
CA ASP A 139 1.04 -40.74 -19.16
C ASP A 139 2.06 -40.40 -18.08
N LYS A 140 2.71 -41.45 -17.59
CA LYS A 140 3.88 -41.29 -16.72
C LYS A 140 4.98 -40.51 -17.46
N THR A 141 5.47 -39.48 -16.85
CA THR A 141 6.46 -38.58 -17.46
C THR A 141 7.64 -38.36 -16.51
N ALA A 142 8.84 -38.43 -17.07
CA ALA A 142 10.04 -38.08 -16.34
C ALA A 142 10.38 -36.60 -16.57
N CYS A 143 10.64 -35.85 -15.49
CA CYS A 143 11.04 -34.44 -15.58
C CYS A 143 12.17 -34.10 -14.59
N SER A 144 12.88 -33.03 -14.89
CA SER A 144 13.87 -32.42 -14.02
C SER A 144 13.62 -30.93 -13.93
N VAL A 145 14.21 -30.25 -12.93
CA VAL A 145 14.09 -28.80 -12.75
C VAL A 145 15.47 -28.17 -12.78
N ALA A 146 15.63 -27.11 -13.55
CA ALA A 146 16.82 -26.28 -13.61
C ALA A 146 16.51 -24.87 -13.11
N TYR A 147 17.44 -24.29 -12.37
CA TYR A 147 17.35 -22.93 -11.85
C TYR A 147 18.53 -22.12 -12.36
N THR A 148 18.25 -20.95 -12.92
CA THR A 148 19.28 -19.99 -13.36
C THR A 148 19.01 -18.64 -12.71
N LEU A 149 20.02 -18.13 -12.01
CA LEU A 149 19.96 -16.79 -11.41
C LEU A 149 20.56 -15.76 -12.36
N TYR A 150 19.82 -14.67 -12.58
CA TYR A 150 20.25 -13.50 -13.35
C TYR A 150 20.32 -12.28 -12.44
N ASN A 151 21.31 -11.43 -12.67
CA ASN A 151 21.41 -10.13 -12.03
C ASN A 151 20.39 -9.13 -12.61
N ASN A 152 20.37 -7.91 -12.08
CA ASN A 152 19.42 -6.87 -12.54
C ASN A 152 19.68 -6.41 -13.99
N GLU A 153 20.89 -6.59 -14.48
CA GLU A 153 21.30 -6.30 -15.86
C GLU A 153 20.94 -7.44 -16.83
N GLY A 154 20.39 -8.55 -16.33
CA GLY A 154 20.03 -9.74 -17.11
C GLY A 154 21.19 -10.67 -17.40
N GLU A 155 22.34 -10.49 -16.72
CA GLU A 155 23.49 -11.35 -16.86
C GLU A 155 23.38 -12.58 -15.96
N LYS A 156 23.78 -13.74 -16.45
CA LYS A 156 23.74 -14.99 -15.73
C LYS A 156 24.77 -15.02 -14.60
N VAL A 157 24.31 -15.26 -13.39
CA VAL A 157 25.14 -15.39 -12.18
C VAL A 157 25.57 -16.85 -11.97
N CYS A 158 24.61 -17.76 -11.90
CA CYS A 158 24.87 -19.20 -11.70
C CYS A 158 23.68 -20.03 -12.17
N THR A 159 23.91 -21.33 -12.34
CA THR A 159 22.88 -22.32 -12.71
C THR A 159 23.09 -23.60 -11.94
N VAL A 160 22.01 -24.24 -11.47
CA VAL A 160 21.97 -25.59 -10.90
C VAL A 160 20.77 -26.35 -11.45
N ALA A 161 20.85 -27.69 -11.50
CA ALA A 161 19.77 -28.54 -11.97
C ALA A 161 19.63 -29.78 -11.09
N GLU A 162 18.40 -30.19 -10.82
CA GLU A 162 18.08 -31.41 -10.11
C GLU A 162 18.04 -32.65 -11.05
N THR A 163 18.30 -33.79 -10.45
CA THR A 163 18.16 -35.07 -11.14
C THR A 163 16.70 -35.33 -11.51
N GLN A 164 16.55 -36.07 -12.61
CA GLN A 164 15.26 -36.43 -13.14
C GLN A 164 14.45 -37.31 -12.15
N GLN A 165 13.18 -36.96 -12.00
CA GLN A 165 12.18 -37.75 -11.25
C GLN A 165 11.06 -38.19 -12.19
N GLU A 166 10.43 -39.32 -11.89
CA GLU A 166 9.28 -39.83 -12.62
C GLU A 166 7.98 -39.42 -11.92
N LEU A 167 7.11 -38.71 -12.64
CA LEU A 167 5.79 -38.33 -12.16
C LEU A 167 4.72 -39.19 -12.81
N LEU A 168 3.88 -39.81 -11.99
CA LEU A 168 2.68 -40.50 -12.44
C LEU A 168 1.63 -39.48 -12.91
N PRO A 169 0.64 -39.90 -13.72
CA PRO A 169 -0.50 -39.04 -14.06
C PRO A 169 -1.17 -38.46 -12.80
N ARG A 170 -1.47 -37.17 -12.84
CA ARG A 170 -2.08 -36.41 -11.73
C ARG A 170 -1.25 -36.35 -10.44
N ALA A 171 0.02 -36.76 -10.48
CA ALA A 171 0.90 -36.68 -9.33
C ALA A 171 1.69 -35.37 -9.32
N LYS A 172 2.06 -34.97 -8.10
CA LYS A 172 2.97 -33.85 -7.84
C LYS A 172 4.28 -34.36 -7.28
N ALA A 173 5.36 -33.63 -7.50
CA ALA A 173 6.66 -33.86 -6.88
C ALA A 173 7.33 -32.55 -6.49
N ASP A 174 8.03 -32.58 -5.36
CA ASP A 174 8.83 -31.48 -4.89
C ASP A 174 10.29 -31.63 -5.35
N PHE A 175 10.80 -30.56 -5.94
CA PHE A 175 12.20 -30.37 -6.32
C PHE A 175 12.79 -29.30 -5.38
N ASN A 176 13.27 -29.73 -4.21
CA ASN A 176 13.65 -28.81 -3.12
C ASN A 176 15.04 -29.10 -2.51
N GLN A 177 15.87 -29.87 -3.20
CA GLN A 177 17.17 -30.32 -2.67
C GLN A 177 18.36 -29.45 -3.09
N LEU A 178 18.15 -28.48 -3.97
CA LEU A 178 19.21 -27.65 -4.52
C LEU A 178 19.44 -26.36 -3.73
N CYS A 179 20.70 -25.97 -3.78
CA CYS A 179 21.13 -24.65 -3.30
C CYS A 179 22.06 -24.02 -4.32
N MET A 180 21.96 -22.72 -4.46
CA MET A 180 22.94 -21.88 -5.14
C MET A 180 23.81 -21.16 -4.11
N THR A 181 25.06 -20.87 -4.48
CA THR A 181 25.94 -19.97 -3.73
C THR A 181 26.24 -18.75 -4.58
N VAL A 182 26.07 -17.58 -4.00
CA VAL A 182 26.39 -16.29 -4.65
C VAL A 182 27.46 -15.60 -3.81
N GLU A 183 28.61 -15.41 -4.41
CA GLU A 183 29.72 -14.67 -3.80
C GLU A 183 29.53 -13.16 -4.01
N LYS A 184 29.74 -12.37 -2.96
CA LYS A 184 29.56 -10.91 -2.94
C LYS A 184 28.21 -10.48 -3.54
N PRO A 185 27.08 -10.96 -2.98
CA PRO A 185 25.77 -10.65 -3.51
C PRO A 185 25.45 -9.14 -3.37
N ASN A 186 24.72 -8.60 -4.34
CA ASN A 186 24.04 -7.31 -4.17
C ASN A 186 22.86 -7.51 -3.24
N LEU A 187 22.87 -6.84 -2.07
CA LEU A 187 21.85 -7.04 -1.05
C LEU A 187 20.63 -6.12 -1.28
N TRP A 188 19.45 -6.69 -1.08
CA TRP A 188 18.22 -5.93 -1.04
C TRP A 188 18.07 -5.21 0.32
N SER A 189 17.72 -3.93 0.29
CA SER A 189 17.35 -3.14 1.47
C SER A 189 16.44 -1.98 1.08
N PRO A 190 15.79 -1.27 2.02
CA PRO A 190 15.00 -0.06 1.73
C PRO A 190 15.79 1.03 0.99
N LYS A 191 17.11 1.11 1.20
CA LYS A 191 18.00 2.07 0.54
C LYS A 191 18.54 1.57 -0.80
N ASN A 192 18.63 0.26 -0.98
CA ASN A 192 19.13 -0.40 -2.18
C ASN A 192 18.23 -1.60 -2.52
N PRO A 193 17.08 -1.41 -3.17
CA PRO A 193 16.12 -2.48 -3.46
C PRO A 193 16.55 -3.33 -4.66
N TYR A 194 17.75 -3.94 -4.57
CA TYR A 194 18.31 -4.74 -5.65
C TYR A 194 17.62 -6.09 -5.77
N LEU A 195 17.12 -6.39 -6.96
CA LEU A 195 16.41 -7.63 -7.28
C LEU A 195 17.16 -8.47 -8.31
N TYR A 196 17.26 -9.75 -8.03
CA TYR A 196 17.66 -10.78 -8.99
C TYR A 196 16.42 -11.37 -9.66
N THR A 197 16.62 -12.03 -10.80
CA THR A 197 15.60 -12.87 -11.44
C THR A 197 16.04 -14.32 -11.37
N LEU A 198 15.26 -15.13 -10.65
CA LEU A 198 15.42 -16.58 -10.65
C LEU A 198 14.54 -17.17 -11.76
N ARG A 199 15.15 -17.74 -12.79
CA ARG A 199 14.46 -18.53 -13.80
C ARG A 199 14.41 -19.97 -13.39
N THR A 200 13.22 -20.52 -13.27
CA THR A 200 12.96 -21.94 -13.00
C THR A 200 12.41 -22.59 -14.26
N GLU A 201 13.07 -23.62 -14.75
CA GLU A 201 12.71 -24.35 -15.96
C GLU A 201 12.42 -25.81 -15.63
N VAL A 202 11.27 -26.32 -16.08
CA VAL A 202 10.93 -27.74 -16.04
C VAL A 202 11.31 -28.37 -17.38
N LEU A 203 12.09 -29.43 -17.33
CA LEU A 203 12.54 -30.17 -18.51
C LEU A 203 11.92 -31.57 -18.53
N SER A 204 11.35 -31.96 -19.68
CA SER A 204 10.95 -33.34 -19.99
C SER A 204 11.87 -33.87 -21.09
N GLY A 205 12.75 -34.80 -20.73
CA GLY A 205 13.90 -35.11 -21.55
C GLY A 205 14.81 -33.90 -21.75
N ASN A 206 15.07 -33.51 -23.01
CA ASN A 206 15.87 -32.33 -23.35
C ASN A 206 15.02 -31.09 -23.71
N LYS A 207 13.72 -31.16 -23.55
CA LYS A 207 12.79 -30.06 -23.91
C LYS A 207 12.37 -29.32 -22.64
N VAL A 208 12.50 -28.00 -22.64
CA VAL A 208 11.87 -27.14 -21.64
C VAL A 208 10.36 -27.14 -21.90
N VAL A 209 9.58 -27.54 -20.89
CA VAL A 209 8.12 -27.64 -20.95
C VAL A 209 7.41 -26.55 -20.14
N ASP A 210 8.06 -26.00 -19.12
CA ASP A 210 7.55 -24.82 -18.39
C ASP A 210 8.70 -23.91 -17.96
N THR A 211 8.44 -22.62 -17.86
CA THR A 211 9.39 -21.61 -17.39
C THR A 211 8.70 -20.58 -16.52
N ARG A 212 9.27 -20.30 -15.34
CA ARG A 212 8.82 -19.24 -14.44
C ARG A 212 9.97 -18.36 -14.04
N ASP A 213 9.80 -17.04 -14.19
CA ASP A 213 10.72 -16.04 -13.69
C ASP A 213 10.17 -15.46 -12.37
N THR A 214 10.96 -15.57 -11.30
CA THR A 214 10.62 -15.07 -9.96
C THR A 214 11.62 -14.00 -9.56
N LYS A 215 11.14 -12.80 -9.19
CA LYS A 215 11.99 -11.75 -8.61
C LYS A 215 12.32 -12.13 -7.17
N ILE A 216 13.59 -12.02 -6.81
CA ILE A 216 14.08 -12.31 -5.46
C ILE A 216 15.05 -11.23 -4.98
N GLY A 217 15.04 -10.94 -3.69
CA GLY A 217 16.03 -10.10 -3.04
C GLY A 217 16.83 -10.90 -2.04
N ILE A 218 18.15 -10.76 -2.07
CA ILE A 218 19.04 -11.39 -1.09
C ILE A 218 19.19 -10.45 0.09
N ARG A 219 18.70 -10.88 1.26
CA ARG A 219 18.72 -10.05 2.46
C ARG A 219 18.68 -10.88 3.73
N LYS A 220 19.05 -10.25 4.86
CA LYS A 220 18.84 -10.77 6.21
C LYS A 220 18.04 -9.77 7.01
N ILE A 221 16.98 -10.23 7.69
CA ILE A 221 16.19 -9.45 8.64
C ILE A 221 16.41 -10.04 10.02
N ASP A 222 16.83 -9.19 10.96
CA ASP A 222 17.00 -9.56 12.36
C ASP A 222 16.16 -8.64 13.24
N PHE A 223 15.52 -9.23 14.23
CA PHE A 223 14.73 -8.51 15.24
C PHE A 223 15.40 -8.65 16.60
N ASP A 224 15.79 -7.53 17.17
CA ASP A 224 16.40 -7.48 18.50
C ASP A 224 15.45 -6.81 19.50
N LYS A 225 15.20 -7.48 20.60
CA LYS A 225 14.27 -7.02 21.64
C LYS A 225 14.67 -5.69 22.30
N ASP A 226 15.93 -5.31 22.26
CA ASP A 226 16.47 -4.10 22.90
C ASP A 226 16.87 -3.02 21.90
N LYS A 227 17.17 -3.40 20.64
CA LYS A 227 17.71 -2.53 19.61
C LYS A 227 16.82 -2.38 18.37
N GLY A 228 15.72 -3.14 18.29
CA GLY A 228 14.75 -3.01 17.20
C GLY A 228 15.09 -3.85 15.95
N LEU A 229 14.86 -3.28 14.77
CA LEU A 229 14.98 -3.97 13.48
C LEU A 229 16.35 -3.73 12.84
N PHE A 230 16.91 -4.80 12.27
CA PHE A 230 18.12 -4.75 11.44
C PHE A 230 17.86 -5.36 10.07
N VAL A 231 18.34 -4.70 9.03
CA VAL A 231 18.35 -5.18 7.65
C VAL A 231 19.81 -5.28 7.21
N ASN A 232 20.28 -6.47 6.90
CA ASN A 232 21.68 -6.74 6.55
C ASN A 232 22.69 -6.20 7.59
N GLY A 233 22.34 -6.28 8.87
CA GLY A 233 23.15 -5.77 9.98
C GLY A 233 23.08 -4.27 10.21
N GLU A 234 22.40 -3.49 9.36
CA GLU A 234 22.13 -2.07 9.58
C GLU A 234 20.86 -1.87 10.39
N HIS A 235 20.89 -1.03 11.41
CA HIS A 235 19.70 -0.65 12.18
C HIS A 235 18.74 0.15 11.31
N VAL A 236 17.48 -0.26 11.28
CA VAL A 236 16.39 0.38 10.53
C VAL A 236 15.23 0.67 11.47
N LYS A 237 14.76 1.91 11.48
CA LYS A 237 13.49 2.28 12.12
C LYS A 237 12.38 2.26 11.05
N ILE A 238 11.26 1.64 11.34
CA ILE A 238 10.09 1.65 10.44
C ILE A 238 9.43 3.02 10.49
N TYR A 239 9.38 3.67 9.35
CA TYR A 239 8.65 4.89 9.02
C TYR A 239 7.46 4.47 8.17
N GLY A 240 6.44 3.92 8.82
CA GLY A 240 5.40 3.17 8.15
C GLY A 240 4.07 3.88 8.06
N VAL A 241 3.25 3.40 7.14
CA VAL A 241 1.84 3.77 7.00
C VAL A 241 0.97 2.53 6.74
N CYS A 242 -0.28 2.58 7.19
CA CYS A 242 -1.35 1.70 6.75
C CYS A 242 -2.04 2.32 5.54
N MET A 243 -2.68 1.51 4.69
CA MET A 243 -3.37 2.04 3.51
C MET A 243 -4.45 1.09 3.01
N HIS A 244 -5.66 1.60 2.81
CA HIS A 244 -6.72 0.87 2.12
C HIS A 244 -6.49 0.82 0.60
N GLN A 245 -7.16 -0.13 -0.07
CA GLN A 245 -6.99 -0.40 -1.49
C GLN A 245 -8.02 0.35 -2.35
N ASP A 246 -8.13 1.65 -2.17
CA ASP A 246 -8.99 2.51 -2.99
C ASP A 246 -8.30 3.83 -3.34
N HIS A 247 -8.76 4.48 -4.41
CA HIS A 247 -8.22 5.75 -4.88
C HIS A 247 -9.30 6.54 -5.62
N ALA A 248 -9.20 7.87 -5.57
CA ALA A 248 -10.12 8.77 -6.25
C ALA A 248 -10.26 8.43 -7.74
N GLY A 249 -11.45 8.48 -8.26
CA GLY A 249 -11.76 8.24 -9.67
C GLY A 249 -11.88 6.77 -10.08
N VAL A 250 -11.19 5.84 -9.42
CA VAL A 250 -11.17 4.41 -9.78
C VAL A 250 -11.73 3.48 -8.71
N GLY A 251 -11.87 3.97 -7.47
CA GLY A 251 -12.30 3.15 -6.34
C GLY A 251 -11.28 2.04 -6.05
N SER A 252 -11.74 0.83 -5.72
CA SER A 252 -10.88 -0.32 -5.40
C SER A 252 -10.24 -1.00 -6.62
N ALA A 253 -10.73 -0.72 -7.84
CA ALA A 253 -10.15 -1.27 -9.07
C ALA A 253 -8.94 -0.44 -9.56
N ILE A 254 -7.89 -0.41 -8.73
CA ILE A 254 -6.70 0.41 -8.94
C ILE A 254 -5.80 -0.23 -10.01
N PRO A 255 -5.50 0.44 -11.12
CA PRO A 255 -4.53 -0.04 -12.10
C PRO A 255 -3.12 -0.18 -11.53
N ASP A 256 -2.31 -1.12 -12.06
CA ASP A 256 -0.97 -1.42 -11.54
C ASP A 256 -0.06 -0.19 -11.48
N GLY A 257 -0.04 0.64 -12.54
CA GLY A 257 0.75 1.88 -12.55
C GLY A 257 0.32 2.89 -11.48
N LEU A 258 -0.95 2.89 -11.08
CA LEU A 258 -1.44 3.74 -9.99
C LEU A 258 -1.04 3.19 -8.61
N GLN A 259 -0.88 1.86 -8.45
CA GLN A 259 -0.30 1.27 -7.24
C GLN A 259 1.13 1.78 -7.02
N VAL A 260 1.93 1.77 -8.08
CA VAL A 260 3.30 2.31 -8.06
C VAL A 260 3.31 3.79 -7.69
N TYR A 261 2.44 4.61 -8.32
CA TYR A 261 2.30 6.03 -8.01
C TYR A 261 2.03 6.28 -6.52
N ARG A 262 1.09 5.54 -5.93
CA ARG A 262 0.74 5.69 -4.50
C ARG A 262 1.96 5.46 -3.60
N LEU A 263 2.76 4.42 -3.85
CA LEU A 263 3.98 4.17 -3.09
C LEU A 263 5.06 5.22 -3.35
N GLN A 264 5.20 5.72 -4.59
CA GLN A 264 6.13 6.80 -4.92
C GLN A 264 5.81 8.06 -4.12
N LYS A 265 4.52 8.45 -4.03
CA LYS A 265 4.08 9.60 -3.21
C LYS A 265 4.42 9.44 -1.75
N LEU A 266 4.28 8.24 -1.20
CA LEU A 266 4.67 7.94 0.19
C LEU A 266 6.19 7.98 0.38
N LYS A 267 6.96 7.48 -0.58
CA LYS A 267 8.44 7.58 -0.51
C LYS A 267 8.95 9.01 -0.54
N GLU A 268 8.27 9.95 -1.24
CA GLU A 268 8.62 11.38 -1.25
C GLU A 268 8.62 12.00 0.16
N ILE A 269 7.87 11.42 1.09
CA ILE A 269 7.81 11.85 2.50
C ILE A 269 8.64 10.99 3.46
N GLY A 270 9.41 10.04 2.93
CA GLY A 270 10.35 9.21 3.70
C GLY A 270 9.77 7.89 4.21
N VAL A 271 8.57 7.48 3.79
CA VAL A 271 8.00 6.18 4.13
C VAL A 271 8.90 5.05 3.64
N ASN A 272 9.23 4.12 4.53
CA ASN A 272 9.98 2.90 4.25
C ASN A 272 9.22 1.62 4.66
N GLY A 273 8.01 1.76 5.21
CA GLY A 273 7.20 0.64 5.67
C GLY A 273 5.73 0.76 5.25
N TYR A 274 5.11 -0.37 4.88
CA TYR A 274 3.70 -0.49 4.53
C TYR A 274 3.08 -1.67 5.25
N ARG A 275 1.95 -1.46 5.93
CA ARG A 275 1.10 -2.52 6.45
C ARG A 275 -0.16 -2.59 5.60
N SER A 276 -0.43 -3.77 5.04
CA SER A 276 -1.60 -4.01 4.22
C SER A 276 -2.84 -4.10 5.10
N SER A 277 -3.58 -3.03 5.20
CA SER A 277 -4.78 -2.97 6.05
C SER A 277 -6.06 -3.08 5.23
N HIS A 278 -6.95 -4.04 5.53
CA HIS A 278 -6.71 -5.18 6.44
C HIS A 278 -6.91 -6.47 5.64
N ASN A 279 -6.07 -6.73 4.68
CA ASN A 279 -6.19 -7.87 3.76
C ASN A 279 -4.93 -8.05 2.90
N PRO A 280 -4.72 -9.23 2.30
CA PRO A 280 -3.65 -9.44 1.34
C PRO A 280 -3.70 -8.44 0.17
N MET A 281 -2.58 -7.81 -0.13
CA MET A 281 -2.49 -6.82 -1.20
C MET A 281 -2.51 -7.45 -2.60
N THR A 282 -2.64 -6.61 -3.63
CA THR A 282 -2.53 -7.06 -5.03
C THR A 282 -1.08 -7.47 -5.34
N PRO A 283 -0.87 -8.42 -6.28
CA PRO A 283 0.49 -8.75 -6.72
C PRO A 283 1.28 -7.53 -7.20
N ALA A 284 0.68 -6.64 -7.96
CA ALA A 284 1.35 -5.42 -8.44
C ALA A 284 1.80 -4.48 -7.31
N MET A 285 1.05 -4.40 -6.20
CA MET A 285 1.43 -3.58 -5.05
C MET A 285 2.66 -4.16 -4.35
N ILE A 286 2.73 -5.46 -4.17
CA ILE A 286 3.86 -6.09 -3.49
C ILE A 286 5.12 -6.07 -4.37
N ASP A 287 4.99 -6.27 -5.69
CA ASP A 287 6.08 -6.08 -6.66
C ASP A 287 6.64 -4.65 -6.60
N ALA A 288 5.75 -3.66 -6.47
CA ALA A 288 6.14 -2.27 -6.29
C ALA A 288 6.86 -2.03 -4.95
N CYS A 289 6.44 -2.68 -3.86
CA CYS A 289 7.15 -2.63 -2.58
C CYS A 289 8.56 -3.21 -2.69
N ASP A 290 8.73 -4.35 -3.37
CA ASP A 290 10.04 -4.95 -3.62
C ASP A 290 10.97 -4.02 -4.39
N SER A 291 10.47 -3.42 -5.47
CA SER A 291 11.28 -2.56 -6.37
C SER A 291 11.56 -1.17 -5.80
N LEU A 292 10.70 -0.67 -4.90
CA LEU A 292 10.87 0.63 -4.26
C LEU A 292 11.56 0.55 -2.88
N GLY A 293 11.81 -0.64 -2.35
CA GLY A 293 12.43 -0.84 -1.05
C GLY A 293 11.51 -0.45 0.11
N ILE A 294 10.27 -0.93 0.09
CA ILE A 294 9.30 -0.74 1.18
C ILE A 294 9.22 -2.02 2.00
N LEU A 295 9.46 -1.95 3.30
CA LEU A 295 9.27 -3.06 4.23
C LEU A 295 7.76 -3.32 4.42
N VAL A 296 7.34 -4.58 4.35
CA VAL A 296 5.93 -4.93 4.38
C VAL A 296 5.61 -5.80 5.60
N VAL A 297 4.56 -5.43 6.31
CA VAL A 297 3.78 -6.32 7.17
C VAL A 297 2.52 -6.67 6.39
N GLU A 298 2.45 -7.89 5.85
CA GLU A 298 1.30 -8.33 5.09
C GLU A 298 0.28 -8.99 5.99
N GLU A 299 -0.99 -8.60 5.84
CA GLU A 299 -2.04 -8.94 6.79
C GLU A 299 -3.08 -9.87 6.19
N ASN A 300 -3.39 -10.94 6.93
CA ASN A 300 -4.53 -11.80 6.68
C ASN A 300 -5.83 -11.12 7.11
N ARG A 301 -6.91 -11.34 6.34
CA ARG A 301 -8.17 -10.63 6.59
C ARG A 301 -8.88 -11.09 7.87
N LEU A 302 -8.92 -12.37 8.14
CA LEU A 302 -9.72 -12.94 9.23
C LEU A 302 -8.87 -13.73 10.22
N THR A 303 -9.01 -13.40 11.49
CA THR A 303 -8.39 -14.16 12.59
C THR A 303 -9.28 -15.34 12.98
N GLY A 304 -8.77 -16.55 12.87
CA GLY A 304 -9.48 -17.77 13.26
C GLY A 304 -8.81 -19.04 12.76
N ILE A 305 -9.31 -20.19 13.26
CA ILE A 305 -8.63 -21.49 13.11
C ILE A 305 -9.48 -22.56 12.40
N ASN A 306 -10.61 -22.18 11.82
CA ASN A 306 -11.34 -23.14 10.99
C ASN A 306 -10.61 -23.32 9.63
N GLU A 307 -10.98 -24.36 8.90
CA GLU A 307 -10.35 -24.72 7.64
C GLU A 307 -10.32 -23.55 6.63
N TYR A 308 -11.41 -22.79 6.54
CA TYR A 308 -11.51 -21.64 5.66
C TYR A 308 -10.53 -20.52 6.05
N GLN A 309 -10.47 -20.16 7.34
CA GLN A 309 -9.61 -19.07 7.82
C GLN A 309 -8.12 -19.42 7.72
N ILE A 310 -7.75 -20.65 8.08
CA ILE A 310 -6.36 -21.14 7.88
C ILE A 310 -6.04 -21.28 6.39
N GLY A 311 -7.02 -21.65 5.55
CA GLY A 311 -6.88 -21.68 4.11
C GLY A 311 -6.55 -20.32 3.50
N GLN A 312 -7.16 -19.24 4.00
CA GLN A 312 -6.84 -17.86 3.58
C GLN A 312 -5.41 -17.47 3.97
N LEU A 313 -5.02 -17.71 5.23
CA LEU A 313 -3.65 -17.45 5.71
C LEU A 313 -2.62 -18.20 4.87
N LYS A 314 -2.87 -19.47 4.60
CA LYS A 314 -2.02 -20.29 3.72
C LYS A 314 -1.93 -19.71 2.31
N SER A 315 -3.07 -19.34 1.72
CA SER A 315 -3.12 -18.80 0.35
C SER A 315 -2.28 -17.51 0.23
N MET A 316 -2.40 -16.60 1.19
CA MET A 316 -1.59 -15.39 1.27
C MET A 316 -0.10 -15.72 1.32
N ILE A 317 0.32 -16.53 2.28
CA ILE A 317 1.73 -16.85 2.49
C ILE A 317 2.32 -17.58 1.28
N MET A 318 1.63 -18.58 0.74
CA MET A 318 2.12 -19.36 -0.41
C MET A 318 2.29 -18.51 -1.66
N ARG A 319 1.39 -17.53 -1.90
CA ARG A 319 1.48 -16.60 -3.02
C ARG A 319 2.70 -15.68 -2.87
N ASP A 320 2.92 -15.13 -1.67
CA ASP A 320 3.77 -13.96 -1.50
C ASP A 320 5.11 -14.23 -0.78
N ARG A 321 5.37 -15.46 -0.33
CA ARG A 321 6.58 -15.82 0.44
C ARG A 321 7.93 -15.55 -0.23
N ASN A 322 7.96 -15.33 -1.56
CA ASN A 322 9.22 -15.06 -2.27
C ASN A 322 9.56 -13.55 -2.30
N HIS A 323 8.67 -12.66 -1.86
CA HIS A 323 8.88 -11.21 -1.88
C HIS A 323 9.84 -10.78 -0.76
N PRO A 324 10.97 -10.11 -1.10
CA PRO A 324 11.95 -9.66 -0.09
C PRO A 324 11.44 -8.53 0.80
N SER A 325 10.45 -7.74 0.35
CA SER A 325 9.85 -6.65 1.11
C SER A 325 9.12 -7.14 2.35
N ILE A 326 8.50 -8.33 2.34
CA ILE A 326 7.75 -8.85 3.47
C ILE A 326 8.70 -9.23 4.61
N ILE A 327 8.48 -8.63 5.79
CA ILE A 327 9.27 -8.84 7.01
C ILE A 327 8.52 -9.62 8.08
N ALA A 328 7.19 -9.60 8.06
CA ALA A 328 6.34 -10.32 9.01
C ALA A 328 4.96 -10.61 8.39
N TRP A 329 4.31 -11.67 8.88
CA TRP A 329 2.96 -12.07 8.52
C TRP A 329 1.99 -11.70 9.63
N SER A 330 1.06 -10.78 9.37
CA SER A 330 0.01 -10.41 10.33
C SER A 330 -1.18 -11.38 10.20
N ILE A 331 -1.58 -11.96 11.34
CA ILE A 331 -2.68 -12.92 11.38
C ILE A 331 -4.05 -12.26 11.51
N GLY A 332 -4.10 -10.93 11.67
CA GLY A 332 -5.35 -10.16 11.71
C GLY A 332 -5.25 -8.84 12.47
N ASN A 333 -6.39 -8.14 12.56
CA ASN A 333 -6.51 -6.81 13.13
C ASN A 333 -7.74 -6.68 14.04
N GLU A 334 -7.55 -6.15 15.25
CA GLU A 334 -8.59 -5.63 16.17
C GLU A 334 -9.79 -6.57 16.38
N GLU A 335 -9.52 -7.80 16.71
CA GLU A 335 -10.58 -8.77 17.00
C GLU A 335 -11.15 -8.58 18.41
N TRP A 336 -11.88 -7.52 18.63
CA TRP A 336 -12.40 -7.07 19.94
C TRP A 336 -13.10 -8.17 20.73
N GLY A 337 -13.76 -9.10 20.04
CA GLY A 337 -14.46 -10.24 20.66
C GLY A 337 -13.53 -11.22 21.40
N ILE A 338 -12.25 -11.27 21.05
CA ILE A 338 -11.28 -12.26 21.55
C ILE A 338 -9.98 -11.68 22.12
N GLU A 339 -9.61 -10.44 21.82
CA GLU A 339 -8.33 -9.81 22.22
C GLU A 339 -8.01 -9.92 23.72
N TRP A 340 -9.04 -9.83 24.57
CA TRP A 340 -8.93 -9.88 26.04
C TRP A 340 -9.04 -11.29 26.61
N LYS A 341 -9.34 -12.30 25.80
CA LYS A 341 -9.69 -13.64 26.24
C LYS A 341 -8.55 -14.62 26.00
N ASN A 342 -8.43 -15.62 26.86
CA ASN A 342 -7.52 -16.74 26.66
C ASN A 342 -7.73 -17.44 25.30
N ARG A 343 -9.00 -17.49 24.82
CA ARG A 343 -9.32 -18.01 23.49
C ARG A 343 -8.58 -17.23 22.36
N GLY A 344 -8.46 -15.91 22.45
CA GLY A 344 -7.72 -15.12 21.48
C GLY A 344 -6.24 -15.47 21.47
N LYS A 345 -5.66 -15.70 22.66
CA LYS A 345 -4.27 -16.20 22.78
C LYS A 345 -4.11 -17.57 22.11
N GLU A 346 -5.01 -18.53 22.36
CA GLU A 346 -4.97 -19.88 21.79
C GLU A 346 -5.13 -19.85 20.25
N ILE A 347 -6.01 -18.99 19.74
CA ILE A 347 -6.18 -18.79 18.29
C ILE A 347 -4.90 -18.21 17.68
N ALA A 348 -4.33 -17.17 18.30
CA ALA A 348 -3.09 -16.55 17.83
C ALA A 348 -1.93 -17.55 17.84
N HIS A 349 -1.80 -18.38 18.88
CA HIS A 349 -0.81 -19.47 18.93
C HIS A 349 -0.95 -20.42 17.74
N THR A 350 -2.14 -20.94 17.50
CA THR A 350 -2.39 -21.88 16.39
C THR A 350 -2.09 -21.26 15.03
N MET A 351 -2.50 -20.00 14.82
CA MET A 351 -2.21 -19.29 13.57
C MET A 351 -0.73 -19.00 13.40
N SER A 352 -0.01 -18.68 14.49
CA SER A 352 1.45 -18.49 14.50
C SER A 352 2.18 -19.79 14.14
N ASP A 353 1.75 -20.93 14.66
CA ASP A 353 2.26 -22.24 14.25
C ASP A 353 2.03 -22.52 12.77
N CYS A 354 0.87 -22.13 12.24
CA CYS A 354 0.57 -22.23 10.80
C CYS A 354 1.49 -21.31 9.97
N VAL A 355 1.76 -20.08 10.43
CA VAL A 355 2.75 -19.20 9.77
C VAL A 355 4.09 -19.90 9.69
N ASN A 356 4.60 -20.43 10.80
CA ASN A 356 5.87 -21.16 10.84
C ASN A 356 5.88 -22.40 9.92
N LEU A 357 4.76 -23.08 9.79
CA LEU A 357 4.61 -24.23 8.89
C LEU A 357 4.70 -23.83 7.41
N PHE A 358 4.08 -22.70 7.04
CA PHE A 358 4.01 -22.26 5.63
C PHE A 358 5.23 -21.42 5.22
N ASP A 359 5.79 -20.64 6.14
CA ASP A 359 7.02 -19.87 5.95
C ASP A 359 7.82 -19.73 7.26
N PRO A 360 8.79 -20.63 7.53
CA PRO A 360 9.61 -20.57 8.73
C PRO A 360 10.65 -19.45 8.72
N THR A 361 10.69 -18.61 7.70
CA THR A 361 11.70 -17.54 7.53
C THR A 361 11.25 -16.19 8.04
N ARG A 362 9.96 -16.02 8.33
CA ARG A 362 9.38 -14.75 8.78
C ARG A 362 8.50 -14.95 10.02
N PRO A 363 8.56 -14.01 10.98
CA PRO A 363 7.76 -14.07 12.19
C PRO A 363 6.29 -13.76 11.93
N SER A 364 5.45 -14.24 12.85
CA SER A 364 4.05 -13.89 12.97
C SER A 364 3.86 -12.59 13.77
N THR A 365 2.79 -11.85 13.48
CA THR A 365 2.34 -10.68 14.25
C THR A 365 0.81 -10.59 14.24
N VAL A 366 0.27 -9.76 15.11
CA VAL A 366 -1.16 -9.38 15.14
C VAL A 366 -1.28 -7.95 15.64
N ALA A 367 -2.22 -7.20 15.11
CA ALA A 367 -2.53 -5.86 15.57
C ALA A 367 -3.67 -5.89 16.59
N THR A 368 -3.41 -5.43 17.82
CA THR A 368 -4.43 -5.35 18.87
C THR A 368 -4.86 -3.92 19.13
N SER A 369 -6.16 -3.69 19.29
CA SER A 369 -6.70 -2.38 19.68
C SER A 369 -6.36 -2.04 21.13
N SER A 370 -6.52 -2.99 22.06
CA SER A 370 -6.27 -2.77 23.48
C SER A 370 -6.12 -4.07 24.29
N GLY A 371 -6.46 -5.20 23.70
CA GLY A 371 -6.49 -6.50 24.38
C GLY A 371 -5.09 -7.14 24.44
N PRO A 372 -4.54 -7.36 25.66
CA PRO A 372 -3.18 -7.89 25.80
C PRO A 372 -3.06 -9.38 25.50
N ALA A 373 -4.17 -10.15 25.53
CA ALA A 373 -4.10 -11.59 25.46
C ALA A 373 -3.70 -12.11 24.06
N ILE A 374 -4.24 -11.51 23.00
CA ILE A 374 -4.01 -11.98 21.63
C ILE A 374 -2.55 -11.84 21.19
N VAL A 375 -1.83 -10.83 21.71
CA VAL A 375 -0.41 -10.60 21.37
C VAL A 375 0.57 -11.46 22.17
N MET A 376 0.06 -12.33 23.07
CA MET A 376 0.94 -13.13 23.94
C MET A 376 1.68 -14.24 23.22
N ASP A 377 1.08 -14.81 22.19
CA ASP A 377 1.59 -16.00 21.49
C ASP A 377 1.85 -15.77 20.00
N VAL A 378 2.15 -14.53 19.60
CA VAL A 378 2.77 -14.19 18.32
C VAL A 378 4.22 -13.76 18.56
N ASP A 379 5.05 -13.82 17.52
CA ASP A 379 6.47 -13.48 17.62
C ASP A 379 6.69 -11.98 17.86
N ILE A 380 5.90 -11.13 17.20
CA ILE A 380 6.00 -9.66 17.29
C ILE A 380 4.64 -9.09 17.68
N ALA A 381 4.59 -8.31 18.75
CA ALA A 381 3.37 -7.63 19.20
C ALA A 381 3.12 -6.34 18.41
N GLY A 382 1.96 -6.23 17.74
CA GLY A 382 1.48 -5.01 17.10
C GLY A 382 0.49 -4.26 18.01
N TYR A 383 0.77 -3.00 18.29
CA TYR A 383 -0.09 -2.16 19.11
C TYR A 383 -0.76 -1.07 18.26
N ASN A 384 -2.09 -1.08 18.21
CA ASN A 384 -2.86 0.01 17.64
C ASN A 384 -3.03 1.10 18.70
N TYR A 385 -2.48 2.26 18.42
CA TYR A 385 -2.56 3.48 19.23
C TYR A 385 -1.97 3.40 20.65
N ILE A 386 -0.88 4.10 20.88
CA ILE A 386 -0.25 4.21 22.21
C ILE A 386 -1.19 4.75 23.30
N MET A 387 -2.28 5.41 22.88
CA MET A 387 -3.33 5.88 23.80
C MET A 387 -4.18 4.74 24.39
N GLN A 388 -4.33 3.66 23.64
CA GLN A 388 -5.16 2.51 23.99
C GLN A 388 -4.37 1.38 24.62
N ASN A 389 -3.03 1.35 24.40
CA ASN A 389 -2.16 0.27 24.82
C ASN A 389 -1.10 0.76 25.81
N PRO A 390 -0.97 0.11 27.01
CA PRO A 390 0.07 0.45 27.97
C PRO A 390 1.43 -0.16 27.57
N VAL A 391 1.99 0.27 26.43
CA VAL A 391 3.18 -0.31 25.79
C VAL A 391 4.38 -0.39 26.73
N GLU A 392 4.63 0.65 27.55
CA GLU A 392 5.71 0.67 28.53
C GLU A 392 5.50 -0.34 29.68
N GLU A 393 4.25 -0.56 30.09
CA GLU A 393 3.93 -1.57 31.09
C GLU A 393 4.13 -2.97 30.52
N HIS A 394 3.67 -3.19 29.29
CA HIS A 394 3.91 -4.46 28.59
C HIS A 394 5.38 -4.74 28.44
N ARG A 395 6.21 -3.74 28.12
CA ARG A 395 7.67 -3.89 28.05
C ARG A 395 8.28 -4.30 29.40
N ARG A 396 7.82 -3.74 30.51
CA ARG A 396 8.30 -4.13 31.85
C ARG A 396 7.88 -5.55 32.23
N ASN A 397 6.66 -5.91 31.90
CA ASN A 397 6.11 -7.23 32.22
C ASN A 397 6.65 -8.35 31.31
N TYR A 398 6.97 -8.01 30.05
CA TYR A 398 7.44 -8.93 29.02
C TYR A 398 8.70 -8.42 28.33
N PRO A 399 9.86 -8.38 29.02
CA PRO A 399 11.07 -7.68 28.57
C PRO A 399 11.72 -8.30 27.33
N ASN A 400 11.37 -9.54 26.96
CA ASN A 400 11.88 -10.23 25.78
C ASN A 400 10.99 -10.04 24.54
N ARG A 401 9.86 -9.34 24.66
CA ARG A 401 8.93 -9.15 23.56
C ARG A 401 9.44 -8.13 22.56
N ILE A 402 9.38 -8.48 21.29
CA ILE A 402 9.57 -7.58 20.16
C ILE A 402 8.23 -6.90 19.88
N ALA A 403 8.24 -5.60 19.59
CA ALA A 403 7.00 -4.85 19.40
C ALA A 403 7.15 -3.66 18.44
N TYR A 404 6.02 -3.27 17.85
CA TYR A 404 5.89 -2.10 17.01
C TYR A 404 4.51 -1.46 17.14
N GLY A 405 4.36 -0.22 16.65
CA GLY A 405 3.06 0.40 16.47
C GLY A 405 2.44 -0.07 15.16
N SER A 406 1.45 -0.96 15.22
CA SER A 406 0.75 -1.45 14.03
C SER A 406 -0.20 -0.41 13.44
N GLU A 407 -0.74 0.47 14.29
CA GLU A 407 -1.42 1.70 13.90
C GLU A 407 -1.11 2.83 14.88
N GLU A 408 -0.87 4.03 14.37
CA GLU A 408 -0.78 5.24 15.18
C GLU A 408 -1.53 6.37 14.49
N THR A 409 -2.24 7.20 15.25
CA THR A 409 -3.12 8.20 14.66
C THR A 409 -2.35 9.41 14.11
N THR A 410 -2.66 9.82 12.91
CA THR A 410 -2.14 11.04 12.29
C THR A 410 -2.82 12.29 12.85
N GLY A 411 -4.12 12.21 13.17
CA GLY A 411 -4.92 13.38 13.53
C GLY A 411 -5.04 14.42 12.42
N CYS A 412 -4.75 14.08 11.17
CA CYS A 412 -4.92 14.96 10.02
C CYS A 412 -6.40 15.35 9.86
N GLY A 413 -6.65 16.43 9.17
CA GLY A 413 -7.98 16.88 8.78
C GLY A 413 -8.11 16.95 7.27
N THR A 414 -9.01 17.76 6.80
CA THR A 414 -9.20 18.04 5.37
C THR A 414 -8.03 18.87 4.82
N ARG A 415 -7.45 18.49 3.68
CA ARG A 415 -6.34 19.22 3.05
C ARG A 415 -6.66 20.69 2.81
N GLY A 416 -5.81 21.58 3.36
CA GLY A 416 -5.94 23.04 3.19
C GLY A 416 -7.12 23.67 3.93
N VAL A 417 -7.75 22.96 4.88
CA VAL A 417 -8.81 23.48 5.75
C VAL A 417 -8.24 23.79 7.13
N TYR A 418 -8.39 25.02 7.59
CA TYR A 418 -7.83 25.54 8.84
C TYR A 418 -8.88 25.98 9.85
N PHE A 419 -10.12 26.03 9.44
CA PHE A 419 -11.30 26.30 10.25
C PHE A 419 -12.35 25.25 9.93
N ASP A 420 -13.03 24.75 10.96
CA ASP A 420 -14.02 23.71 10.81
C ASP A 420 -15.21 24.17 9.95
N ASP A 421 -15.57 23.33 9.00
CA ASP A 421 -16.77 23.48 8.15
C ASP A 421 -17.58 22.16 8.21
N ILE A 422 -17.93 21.77 9.42
CA ILE A 422 -18.60 20.49 9.72
C ILE A 422 -19.90 20.32 8.92
N PRO A 423 -20.76 21.36 8.74
CA PRO A 423 -21.97 21.21 7.93
C PRO A 423 -21.69 20.81 6.47
N ASN A 424 -20.55 21.18 5.93
CA ASN A 424 -20.11 20.83 4.58
C ASN A 424 -19.15 19.63 4.55
N GLY A 425 -19.01 18.91 5.66
CA GLY A 425 -18.23 17.67 5.74
C GLY A 425 -16.72 17.88 5.68
N ARG A 426 -16.19 18.98 6.23
CA ARG A 426 -14.76 19.30 6.26
C ARG A 426 -14.35 19.75 7.65
N MET A 427 -13.13 19.43 8.05
CA MET A 427 -12.61 19.79 9.38
C MET A 427 -11.13 20.18 9.34
N ALA A 428 -10.75 21.06 10.25
CA ALA A 428 -9.35 21.38 10.48
C ALA A 428 -8.62 20.18 11.11
N SER A 429 -7.29 20.17 10.98
CA SER A 429 -6.45 19.13 11.59
C SER A 429 -6.61 19.08 13.11
N LEU A 430 -6.84 17.88 13.64
CA LEU A 430 -6.91 17.62 15.08
C LEU A 430 -5.57 17.85 15.80
N ASN A 431 -4.45 17.95 15.06
CA ASN A 431 -3.17 18.28 15.64
C ASN A 431 -3.07 19.73 16.14
N ARG A 432 -4.05 20.58 15.78
CA ARG A 432 -4.01 22.02 16.04
C ARG A 432 -5.20 22.53 16.87
N VAL A 433 -6.03 21.61 17.39
CA VAL A 433 -7.21 21.96 18.19
C VAL A 433 -6.81 22.22 19.64
N PRO A 434 -6.96 23.44 20.18
CA PRO A 434 -6.49 23.80 21.52
C PRO A 434 -7.14 23.02 22.67
N GLU A 435 -8.40 22.58 22.50
CA GLU A 435 -9.10 21.79 23.52
C GLU A 435 -8.46 20.45 23.79
N LEU A 436 -7.71 19.92 22.85
CA LEU A 436 -6.93 18.69 23.02
C LEU A 436 -5.63 18.90 23.83
N GLU A 437 -5.28 20.15 24.18
CA GLU A 437 -4.11 20.46 25.01
C GLU A 437 -4.16 19.83 26.42
N ARG A 438 -5.34 19.59 26.92
CA ARG A 438 -5.51 18.99 28.26
C ARG A 438 -5.27 17.49 28.30
N ASP A 439 -5.35 16.85 27.15
CA ASP A 439 -5.30 15.39 27.03
C ASP A 439 -4.08 15.01 26.21
N SER A 440 -2.90 15.32 26.48
CA SER A 440 -1.68 14.87 25.77
C SER A 440 -1.86 14.40 24.31
N ALA A 441 -3.05 14.62 23.73
CA ALA A 441 -3.48 14.23 22.40
C ALA A 441 -3.20 15.30 21.33
N ILE A 442 -2.80 16.50 21.72
CA ILE A 442 -2.33 17.53 20.79
C ILE A 442 -1.17 16.99 20.00
N ASN A 443 -1.16 17.33 18.74
CA ASN A 443 -0.14 16.86 17.82
C ASN A 443 -0.03 15.34 17.86
N ARG A 444 -1.12 14.66 17.57
CA ARG A 444 -1.21 13.20 17.59
C ARG A 444 -0.09 12.58 16.76
N ILE A 445 0.18 13.10 15.57
CA ILE A 445 1.29 12.64 14.72
C ILE A 445 2.65 12.90 15.38
N GLU A 446 2.85 14.07 15.99
CA GLU A 446 4.09 14.43 16.67
C GLU A 446 4.32 13.59 17.92
N ARG A 447 3.29 13.40 18.73
CA ARG A 447 3.34 12.55 19.92
C ARG A 447 3.64 11.09 19.56
N GLY A 448 2.96 10.55 18.56
CA GLY A 448 3.20 9.20 18.07
C GLY A 448 4.65 9.05 17.63
N TRP A 449 5.13 9.92 16.74
CA TRP A 449 6.50 9.82 16.26
C TRP A 449 7.55 9.98 17.37
N LYS A 450 7.41 10.95 18.27
CA LYS A 450 8.30 11.09 19.42
C LYS A 450 8.40 9.83 20.26
N PHE A 451 7.24 9.20 20.52
CA PHE A 451 7.21 7.98 21.32
C PHE A 451 8.05 6.86 20.66
N TYR A 452 7.89 6.62 19.37
CA TYR A 452 8.63 5.58 18.66
C TYR A 452 10.10 5.98 18.39
N ALA A 453 10.38 7.22 18.08
CA ALA A 453 11.72 7.71 17.80
C ALA A 453 12.66 7.68 19.00
N GLU A 454 12.13 7.79 20.22
CA GLU A 454 12.88 7.79 21.47
C GLU A 454 13.11 6.40 22.06
N ARG A 455 12.59 5.34 21.42
CA ARG A 455 12.64 3.96 21.93
C ARG A 455 13.25 3.02 20.89
N ASP A 456 14.54 2.76 21.03
CA ASP A 456 15.27 1.90 20.07
C ASP A 456 14.71 0.47 20.01
N TRP A 457 14.17 -0.04 21.11
CA TRP A 457 13.60 -1.38 21.21
C TRP A 457 12.28 -1.55 20.42
N LEU A 458 11.57 -0.47 20.07
CA LEU A 458 10.42 -0.52 19.17
C LEU A 458 10.91 -0.51 17.72
N LEU A 459 10.35 -1.40 16.88
CA LEU A 459 10.72 -1.46 15.47
C LEU A 459 10.40 -0.17 14.71
N GLY A 460 9.45 0.62 15.19
CA GLY A 460 8.88 1.82 14.59
C GLY A 460 7.37 1.79 14.64
N CYS A 461 6.70 2.49 13.73
CA CYS A 461 5.23 2.49 13.67
C CYS A 461 4.72 2.60 12.25
N PHE A 462 3.44 2.24 12.08
CA PHE A 462 2.64 2.51 10.90
C PHE A 462 1.55 3.51 11.26
N TYR A 463 1.50 4.64 10.56
CA TYR A 463 0.45 5.62 10.77
C TYR A 463 -0.86 5.22 10.09
N TRP A 464 -1.96 5.46 10.76
CA TRP A 464 -3.32 5.37 10.23
C TRP A 464 -3.76 6.77 9.75
N THR A 465 -3.71 7.11 8.41
CA THR A 465 -3.25 6.29 7.30
C THR A 465 -2.35 7.06 6.34
N GLY A 466 -1.79 6.38 5.32
CA GLY A 466 -1.02 7.04 4.26
C GLY A 466 -1.89 7.91 3.36
N PHE A 467 -3.02 7.39 2.91
CA PHE A 467 -4.01 8.10 2.08
C PHE A 467 -5.36 8.14 2.79
N ASP A 468 -6.14 9.18 2.56
CA ASP A 468 -7.57 9.12 2.85
C ASP A 468 -8.22 8.00 2.03
N TYR A 469 -9.32 7.46 2.54
CA TYR A 469 -10.07 6.37 1.93
C TYR A 469 -11.57 6.55 2.16
N ARG A 470 -12.39 5.86 1.39
CA ARG A 470 -13.84 5.94 1.52
C ARG A 470 -14.39 5.05 2.62
N GLY A 471 -15.52 5.46 3.18
CA GLY A 471 -16.36 4.67 4.08
C GLY A 471 -16.27 5.07 5.54
N GLU A 472 -15.13 5.49 6.05
CA GLU A 472 -14.94 5.91 7.44
C GLU A 472 -14.81 7.43 7.56
N ALA A 473 -15.95 8.12 7.47
CA ALA A 473 -15.97 9.58 7.52
C ALA A 473 -15.91 10.16 8.94
N ASN A 474 -16.00 9.34 10.01
CA ASN A 474 -16.02 9.87 11.37
C ASN A 474 -14.73 10.65 11.73
N PRO A 475 -14.83 11.72 12.58
CA PRO A 475 -16.05 12.15 13.32
C PRO A 475 -17.09 12.87 12.45
N LEU A 476 -16.80 13.13 11.16
CA LEU A 476 -17.72 13.75 10.23
C LEU A 476 -18.85 12.78 9.84
N VAL A 477 -19.92 13.37 9.32
CA VAL A 477 -21.07 12.66 8.75
C VAL A 477 -21.32 13.18 7.34
N PHE A 478 -22.29 12.59 6.62
CA PHE A 478 -22.68 13.10 5.31
C PHE A 478 -22.85 14.64 5.36
N PRO A 479 -22.29 15.40 4.39
CA PRO A 479 -21.85 14.96 3.06
C PRO A 479 -20.43 14.36 2.97
N ALA A 480 -19.65 14.30 4.05
CA ALA A 480 -18.37 13.60 4.02
C ALA A 480 -18.57 12.09 3.77
N THR A 481 -17.77 11.55 2.87
CA THR A 481 -17.76 10.11 2.52
C THR A 481 -16.40 9.46 2.66
N ASN A 482 -15.35 10.29 2.84
CA ASN A 482 -13.98 9.86 2.99
C ASN A 482 -13.52 10.04 4.44
N SER A 483 -12.51 9.28 4.83
CA SER A 483 -11.76 9.52 6.05
C SER A 483 -10.97 10.83 5.97
N GLU A 484 -10.57 11.33 7.14
CA GLU A 484 -9.68 12.48 7.30
C GLU A 484 -8.32 12.09 7.91
N PHE A 485 -8.03 10.77 7.95
CA PHE A 485 -6.86 10.21 8.63
C PHE A 485 -5.60 10.20 7.76
N GLY A 486 -5.73 10.30 6.43
CA GLY A 486 -4.61 10.23 5.50
C GLY A 486 -3.59 11.34 5.73
N ILE A 487 -2.30 11.00 5.66
CA ILE A 487 -1.20 11.97 5.55
C ILE A 487 -1.28 12.69 4.19
N LEU A 488 -1.72 11.95 3.18
CA LEU A 488 -2.10 12.43 1.86
C LEU A 488 -3.63 12.35 1.74
N ASP A 489 -4.23 13.26 0.96
CA ASP A 489 -5.66 13.17 0.66
C ASP A 489 -6.00 11.98 -0.24
N TYR A 490 -7.27 11.81 -0.61
CA TYR A 490 -7.75 10.68 -1.42
C TYR A 490 -7.17 10.62 -2.84
N CYS A 491 -6.58 11.71 -3.35
CA CYS A 491 -5.84 11.78 -4.62
C CYS A 491 -4.33 11.63 -4.45
N GLY A 492 -3.81 11.75 -3.22
CA GLY A 492 -2.38 11.72 -2.94
C GLY A 492 -1.72 13.11 -2.85
N PHE A 493 -2.48 14.18 -2.76
CA PHE A 493 -1.93 15.50 -2.45
C PHE A 493 -1.56 15.56 -0.96
N PRO A 494 -0.36 16.10 -0.63
CA PRO A 494 0.10 16.14 0.75
C PRO A 494 -0.73 17.11 1.60
N LYS A 495 -1.07 16.67 2.81
CA LYS A 495 -1.54 17.53 3.89
C LYS A 495 -0.33 18.13 4.63
N ASP A 496 -0.55 19.11 5.52
CA ASP A 496 0.57 19.76 6.20
C ASP A 496 1.42 18.76 7.00
N GLU A 497 0.78 17.75 7.60
CA GLU A 497 1.42 16.71 8.41
C GLU A 497 2.38 15.80 7.62
N ALA A 498 2.22 15.72 6.30
CA ALA A 498 3.19 15.04 5.43
C ALA A 498 4.58 15.71 5.52
N TYR A 499 4.61 17.02 5.63
CA TYR A 499 5.86 17.78 5.78
C TYR A 499 6.48 17.64 7.19
N TYR A 500 5.64 17.40 8.22
CA TYR A 500 6.15 17.02 9.54
C TYR A 500 6.93 15.72 9.44
N LEU A 501 6.33 14.67 8.87
CA LEU A 501 6.99 13.38 8.72
C LEU A 501 8.22 13.49 7.81
N LYS A 502 8.12 14.18 6.67
CA LYS A 502 9.26 14.42 5.79
C LYS A 502 10.43 15.08 6.52
N SER A 503 10.16 16.02 7.44
CA SER A 503 11.20 16.69 8.22
C SER A 503 11.99 15.74 9.12
N TRP A 504 11.38 14.63 9.57
CA TRP A 504 12.00 13.73 10.53
C TRP A 504 12.34 12.34 9.97
N TRP A 505 11.81 12.02 8.78
CA TRP A 505 12.00 10.74 8.12
C TRP A 505 12.95 10.79 6.93
N THR A 506 13.38 12.00 6.53
CA THR A 506 14.35 12.19 5.43
C THR A 506 15.48 13.10 5.86
N ASP A 507 16.62 13.00 5.15
CA ASP A 507 17.75 13.93 5.30
C ASP A 507 17.64 15.15 4.36
N GLU A 508 16.61 15.17 3.47
CA GLU A 508 16.35 16.30 2.59
C GLU A 508 16.01 17.55 3.41
N PRO A 509 16.52 18.73 3.03
CA PRO A 509 16.12 19.97 3.69
C PRO A 509 14.62 20.25 3.53
N VAL A 510 13.91 20.40 4.63
CA VAL A 510 12.47 20.70 4.67
C VAL A 510 12.23 22.01 5.44
N LEU A 511 11.40 22.84 4.87
CA LEU A 511 10.78 23.99 5.51
C LEU A 511 9.38 24.16 4.95
N HIS A 512 8.36 24.00 5.75
CA HIS A 512 6.95 24.14 5.37
C HIS A 512 6.22 25.01 6.38
N ILE A 513 5.56 26.06 5.90
CA ILE A 513 4.79 26.99 6.73
C ILE A 513 3.31 26.97 6.33
N PHE A 514 2.45 27.02 7.31
CA PHE A 514 1.00 27.02 7.14
C PHE A 514 0.32 27.79 8.28
N PRO A 515 -0.94 28.21 8.15
CA PRO A 515 -1.87 28.01 7.02
C PRO A 515 -1.45 28.77 5.76
N HIS A 516 -2.05 28.42 4.60
CA HIS A 516 -1.98 29.28 3.44
C HIS A 516 -2.51 30.70 3.77
N TRP A 517 -2.15 31.73 2.96
CA TRP A 517 -2.48 33.12 3.31
C TRP A 517 -3.67 33.71 2.53
N ASN A 518 -4.64 32.85 2.16
CA ASN A 518 -5.94 33.21 1.56
C ASN A 518 -7.07 32.91 2.58
N LEU A 519 -7.06 33.63 3.71
CA LEU A 519 -8.03 33.41 4.79
C LEU A 519 -9.13 34.49 4.74
N LYS A 520 -9.89 34.52 3.64
CA LYS A 520 -10.98 35.47 3.45
C LYS A 520 -12.00 35.38 4.58
N GLY A 521 -12.40 36.54 5.13
CA GLY A 521 -13.38 36.63 6.21
C GLY A 521 -12.76 36.59 7.62
N HIS A 522 -11.46 36.35 7.72
CA HIS A 522 -10.73 36.32 9.00
C HIS A 522 -9.78 37.51 9.18
N GLU A 523 -9.98 38.58 8.41
CA GLU A 523 -9.18 39.80 8.50
C GLU A 523 -9.29 40.43 9.90
N GLY A 524 -8.15 40.61 10.55
CA GLY A 524 -8.07 41.16 11.91
C GLY A 524 -8.10 40.11 13.02
N GLU A 525 -8.32 38.84 12.72
CA GLU A 525 -8.27 37.77 13.68
C GLU A 525 -6.81 37.30 13.94
N GLU A 526 -6.54 36.79 15.13
CA GLU A 526 -5.27 36.16 15.45
C GLU A 526 -5.21 34.75 14.84
N VAL A 527 -4.15 34.48 14.09
CA VAL A 527 -3.90 33.18 13.45
C VAL A 527 -2.57 32.60 13.95
N ASN A 528 -2.56 31.32 14.28
CA ASN A 528 -1.36 30.56 14.55
C ASN A 528 -0.71 30.16 13.23
N ILE A 529 0.55 30.57 13.03
CA ILE A 529 1.38 30.16 11.88
C ILE A 529 2.36 29.12 12.38
N TRP A 530 2.36 27.96 11.74
CA TRP A 530 3.22 26.83 12.12
C TRP A 530 4.30 26.63 11.07
N ALA A 531 5.41 26.02 11.52
CA ALA A 531 6.48 25.57 10.64
C ALA A 531 6.92 24.15 11.00
N TYR A 532 6.94 23.28 10.01
CA TYR A 532 7.60 21.98 10.04
C TYR A 532 8.93 22.07 9.30
N SER A 533 10.00 21.62 9.92
CA SER A 533 11.35 21.75 9.34
C SER A 533 12.35 20.84 10.04
N ASN A 534 13.42 20.48 9.35
CA ASN A 534 14.63 19.87 9.91
C ASN A 534 15.83 20.85 9.92
N CYS A 535 15.57 22.13 9.74
CA CYS A 535 16.55 23.19 10.03
C CYS A 535 16.77 23.31 11.55
N ASP A 536 17.92 23.84 11.96
CA ASP A 536 18.21 24.04 13.39
C ASP A 536 17.40 25.20 13.97
N GLU A 537 17.15 26.23 13.14
CA GLU A 537 16.40 27.43 13.51
C GLU A 537 15.51 27.88 12.35
N VAL A 538 14.39 28.51 12.68
CA VAL A 538 13.52 29.18 11.70
C VAL A 538 13.17 30.59 12.18
N GLU A 539 13.26 31.56 11.28
CA GLU A 539 12.80 32.93 11.50
C GLU A 539 11.59 33.21 10.61
N LEU A 540 10.49 33.72 11.21
CA LEU A 540 9.26 34.01 10.53
C LEU A 540 9.04 35.51 10.34
N PHE A 541 8.57 35.90 9.17
CA PHE A 541 8.21 37.26 8.81
C PHE A 541 6.78 37.33 8.30
N VAL A 542 6.00 38.32 8.75
CA VAL A 542 4.68 38.63 8.23
C VAL A 542 4.67 40.07 7.73
N ASN A 543 4.36 40.24 6.45
CA ASN A 543 4.37 41.53 5.76
C ASN A 543 5.69 42.32 5.98
N GLY A 544 6.81 41.62 5.94
CA GLY A 544 8.16 42.17 6.11
C GLY A 544 8.62 42.38 7.57
N LYS A 545 7.73 42.24 8.54
CA LYS A 545 8.09 42.35 9.97
C LYS A 545 8.46 40.97 10.53
N SER A 546 9.65 40.84 11.11
CA SER A 546 10.09 39.64 11.83
C SER A 546 9.25 39.40 13.08
N LEU A 547 8.80 38.17 13.27
CA LEU A 547 8.19 37.67 14.50
C LEU A 547 9.17 36.90 15.36
N GLY A 548 10.46 36.97 15.01
CA GLY A 548 11.55 36.35 15.71
C GLY A 548 12.00 35.01 15.16
N LYS A 549 13.20 34.65 15.52
CA LYS A 549 13.85 33.38 15.22
C LYS A 549 13.66 32.43 16.41
N LYS A 550 13.37 31.16 16.12
CA LYS A 550 13.18 30.12 17.14
C LYS A 550 14.02 28.90 16.81
N GLN A 551 14.51 28.21 17.83
CA GLN A 551 15.17 26.91 17.73
C GLN A 551 14.13 25.82 17.44
N MET A 552 14.44 24.92 16.51
CA MET A 552 13.59 23.77 16.18
C MET A 552 13.78 22.67 17.23
N PRO A 553 12.72 22.29 17.97
CA PRO A 553 12.81 21.13 18.87
C PRO A 553 12.89 19.84 18.04
N LYS A 554 13.74 18.90 18.46
CA LYS A 554 13.84 17.60 17.77
C LYS A 554 12.49 16.88 17.76
N ASN A 555 12.08 16.35 16.62
CA ASN A 555 10.78 15.70 16.38
C ASN A 555 9.59 16.61 16.73
N GLY A 556 9.75 17.92 16.70
CA GLY A 556 8.72 18.88 17.03
C GLY A 556 8.39 19.84 15.89
N HIS A 557 7.76 20.96 16.25
CA HIS A 557 7.36 22.03 15.35
C HIS A 557 7.65 23.40 15.98
N LEU A 558 7.49 24.45 15.16
CA LEU A 558 7.49 25.83 15.63
C LEU A 558 6.17 26.51 15.32
N SER A 559 5.76 27.45 16.17
CA SER A 559 4.56 28.27 15.96
C SER A 559 4.77 29.72 16.34
N TRP A 560 4.04 30.62 15.65
CA TRP A 560 3.98 32.04 15.92
C TRP A 560 2.54 32.51 15.81
N LYS A 561 2.18 33.57 16.53
CA LYS A 561 0.87 34.22 16.43
C LYS A 561 1.00 35.51 15.64
N ALA A 562 0.07 35.76 14.74
CA ALA A 562 -0.04 36.99 13.98
C ALA A 562 -1.49 37.37 13.72
N VAL A 563 -1.77 38.66 13.68
CA VAL A 563 -3.09 39.15 13.21
C VAL A 563 -3.12 39.02 11.69
N TYR A 564 -4.11 38.28 11.16
CA TYR A 564 -4.26 38.09 9.73
C TYR A 564 -4.55 39.41 9.03
N LYS A 565 -3.74 39.70 8.02
CA LYS A 565 -3.97 40.73 6.99
C LYS A 565 -3.45 40.20 5.68
N PRO A 566 -4.15 40.41 4.57
CA PRO A 566 -3.64 40.06 3.25
C PRO A 566 -2.22 40.55 3.04
N GLY A 567 -1.38 39.73 2.40
CA GLY A 567 0.02 40.03 2.16
C GLY A 567 0.89 38.79 2.06
N LYS A 568 2.04 38.78 2.77
CA LYS A 568 3.07 37.78 2.60
C LYS A 568 3.57 37.24 3.95
N VAL A 569 3.63 35.92 4.06
CA VAL A 569 4.35 35.21 5.12
C VAL A 569 5.61 34.60 4.52
N LYS A 570 6.74 34.78 5.18
CA LYS A 570 8.03 34.25 4.73
C LYS A 570 8.74 33.60 5.92
N ALA A 571 9.23 32.41 5.73
CA ALA A 571 10.11 31.74 6.67
C ALA A 571 11.53 31.59 6.09
N ILE A 572 12.54 31.68 6.96
CA ILE A 572 13.94 31.42 6.64
C ILE A 572 14.44 30.33 7.59
N GLY A 573 14.80 29.20 7.04
CA GLY A 573 15.43 28.10 7.78
C GLY A 573 16.95 28.22 7.79
N TYR A 574 17.56 27.98 8.94
CA TYR A 574 19.00 28.02 9.14
C TYR A 574 19.52 26.66 9.58
N LYS A 575 20.71 26.30 9.07
CA LYS A 575 21.45 25.11 9.47
C LYS A 575 22.89 25.51 9.78
N ASN A 576 23.41 25.12 10.96
CA ASN A 576 24.74 25.52 11.43
C ASN A 576 24.98 27.05 11.33
N GLY A 577 23.96 27.84 11.72
CA GLY A 577 24.00 29.31 11.69
C GLY A 577 23.92 29.96 10.31
N LYS A 578 23.86 29.17 9.24
CA LYS A 578 23.76 29.67 7.86
C LYS A 578 22.33 29.47 7.31
N LYS A 579 21.88 30.45 6.52
CA LYS A 579 20.62 30.32 5.77
C LYS A 579 20.70 29.13 4.83
N LEU A 580 19.71 28.22 4.94
CA LEU A 580 19.59 27.02 4.09
C LEU A 580 18.39 27.13 3.14
N LEU A 581 17.20 27.41 3.68
CA LEU A 581 15.95 27.43 2.93
C LEU A 581 15.23 28.76 3.11
N THR A 582 14.35 29.05 2.16
CA THR A 582 13.35 30.11 2.28
C THR A 582 12.04 29.62 1.68
N GLU A 583 10.97 29.70 2.44
CA GLU A 583 9.61 29.48 1.96
C GLU A 583 8.82 30.77 2.05
N THR A 584 7.93 30.97 1.10
CA THR A 584 7.06 32.16 1.06
C THR A 584 5.69 31.75 0.57
N ILE A 585 4.67 32.11 1.33
CA ILE A 585 3.27 32.04 0.96
C ILE A 585 2.71 33.46 0.95
N GLU A 586 1.79 33.74 0.01
CA GLU A 586 1.18 35.07 -0.10
C GLU A 586 -0.28 34.96 -0.46
N THR A 587 -1.04 36.02 -0.10
CA THR A 587 -2.41 36.16 -0.56
C THR A 587 -2.42 36.29 -2.07
N THR A 588 -3.15 35.39 -2.74
CA THR A 588 -3.26 35.33 -4.19
C THR A 588 -4.56 35.97 -4.70
N GLY A 589 -4.58 36.24 -5.98
CA GLY A 589 -5.82 36.52 -6.70
C GLY A 589 -6.56 35.25 -7.13
N ASN A 590 -7.56 35.38 -7.98
CA ASN A 590 -8.29 34.27 -8.55
C ASN A 590 -7.36 33.40 -9.44
N ALA A 591 -7.71 32.13 -9.60
CA ALA A 591 -7.05 31.25 -10.55
C ALA A 591 -7.07 31.86 -11.97
N ALA A 592 -5.97 31.79 -12.66
CA ALA A 592 -5.80 32.36 -14.00
C ALA A 592 -5.01 31.46 -14.94
N LYS A 593 -4.34 30.45 -14.39
CA LYS A 593 -3.54 29.45 -15.12
C LYS A 593 -3.63 28.11 -14.38
N LEU A 594 -3.39 27.04 -15.11
CA LEU A 594 -3.19 25.71 -14.56
C LEU A 594 -1.72 25.26 -14.78
N LYS A 595 -1.18 24.58 -13.78
CA LYS A 595 0.08 23.84 -13.87
C LYS A 595 -0.24 22.36 -13.73
N THR A 596 0.33 21.53 -14.58
CA THR A 596 0.23 20.08 -14.50
C THR A 596 1.57 19.46 -14.14
N VAL A 597 1.49 18.37 -13.36
CA VAL A 597 2.63 17.48 -13.10
C VAL A 597 2.18 16.06 -13.42
N GLU A 598 2.86 15.43 -14.36
CA GLU A 598 2.54 14.08 -14.82
C GLU A 598 3.52 13.06 -14.23
N THR A 599 2.99 11.96 -13.73
CA THR A 599 3.74 10.77 -13.32
C THR A 599 3.28 9.59 -14.16
N VAL A 600 4.23 8.94 -14.84
CA VAL A 600 3.95 7.81 -15.74
C VAL A 600 4.50 6.52 -15.16
N ASN A 601 3.63 5.50 -15.04
CA ASN A 601 4.00 4.15 -14.64
C ASN A 601 3.33 3.14 -15.58
N GLY A 602 4.10 2.49 -16.43
CA GLY A 602 3.58 1.58 -17.46
C GLY A 602 2.65 2.31 -18.45
N ASP A 603 1.42 1.85 -18.57
CA ASP A 603 0.39 2.45 -19.44
C ASP A 603 -0.50 3.49 -18.71
N ILE A 604 -0.20 3.80 -17.46
CA ILE A 604 -0.96 4.74 -16.63
C ILE A 604 -0.18 6.05 -16.47
N SER A 605 -0.86 7.17 -16.77
CA SER A 605 -0.44 8.52 -16.38
C SER A 605 -1.36 9.05 -15.28
N VAL A 606 -0.76 9.58 -14.23
CA VAL A 606 -1.43 10.36 -13.20
C VAL A 606 -1.02 11.81 -13.38
N VAL A 607 -1.99 12.68 -13.63
CA VAL A 607 -1.73 14.10 -13.88
C VAL A 607 -2.33 14.92 -12.74
N ASP A 608 -1.46 15.47 -11.92
CA ASP A 608 -1.81 16.41 -10.85
C ASP A 608 -1.97 17.81 -11.46
N ILE A 609 -3.06 18.50 -11.12
CA ILE A 609 -3.46 19.81 -11.65
C ILE A 609 -3.46 20.81 -10.51
N TYR A 610 -2.78 21.94 -10.69
CA TYR A 610 -2.66 23.00 -9.69
C TYR A 610 -3.12 24.34 -10.26
N ALA A 611 -3.93 25.07 -9.49
CA ALA A 611 -4.37 26.41 -9.82
C ALA A 611 -3.30 27.45 -9.50
N LEU A 612 -3.00 28.34 -10.43
CA LEU A 612 -2.06 29.43 -10.26
C LEU A 612 -2.75 30.79 -10.59
N ASP A 613 -2.38 31.83 -9.85
CA ASP A 613 -2.77 33.19 -10.15
C ASP A 613 -2.01 33.75 -11.39
N LYS A 614 -2.28 35.01 -11.76
CA LYS A 614 -1.60 35.70 -12.88
C LYS A 614 -0.09 35.80 -12.69
N LYS A 615 0.39 35.83 -11.42
CA LYS A 615 1.81 35.91 -11.07
C LYS A 615 2.50 34.54 -11.04
N GLY A 616 1.73 33.45 -11.06
CA GLY A 616 2.23 32.09 -10.98
C GLY A 616 2.29 31.51 -9.54
N ASN A 617 1.65 32.17 -8.57
CA ASN A 617 1.52 31.66 -7.22
C ASN A 617 0.37 30.66 -7.11
N PHE A 618 0.52 29.63 -6.30
CA PHE A 618 -0.50 28.62 -6.04
C PHE A 618 -1.72 29.24 -5.33
N VAL A 619 -2.91 29.03 -5.88
CA VAL A 619 -4.18 29.57 -5.34
C VAL A 619 -4.84 28.49 -4.47
N ALA A 620 -4.54 28.53 -3.19
CA ALA A 620 -4.90 27.50 -2.22
C ALA A 620 -6.40 27.42 -1.88
N ASP A 621 -7.21 28.38 -2.32
CA ASP A 621 -8.67 28.42 -2.13
C ASP A 621 -9.43 28.32 -3.46
N ALA A 622 -8.76 27.94 -4.57
CA ALA A 622 -9.43 27.81 -5.87
C ALA A 622 -10.34 26.58 -5.89
N CYS A 623 -11.57 26.80 -6.44
CA CYS A 623 -12.59 25.78 -6.63
C CYS A 623 -13.20 25.81 -8.04
N ASP A 624 -12.48 26.43 -9.01
CA ASP A 624 -12.93 26.58 -10.40
C ASP A 624 -13.09 25.20 -11.07
N GLU A 625 -13.97 25.11 -12.06
CA GLU A 625 -14.10 23.94 -12.91
C GLU A 625 -12.95 23.87 -13.91
N VAL A 626 -12.36 22.69 -14.03
CA VAL A 626 -11.31 22.35 -14.99
C VAL A 626 -11.84 21.38 -16.03
N LYS A 627 -11.69 21.74 -17.30
CA LYS A 627 -11.98 20.86 -18.43
C LYS A 627 -10.72 20.10 -18.81
N ILE A 628 -10.86 18.78 -18.94
CA ILE A 628 -9.77 17.85 -19.27
C ILE A 628 -10.09 17.22 -20.62
N LYS A 629 -9.11 17.20 -21.50
CA LYS A 629 -9.21 16.52 -22.80
C LYS A 629 -7.94 15.70 -23.04
N VAL A 630 -8.11 14.46 -23.43
CA VAL A 630 -7.04 13.56 -23.87
C VAL A 630 -7.20 13.24 -25.35
N SER A 631 -6.13 12.80 -26.01
CA SER A 631 -6.15 12.55 -27.46
C SER A 631 -5.58 11.16 -27.82
N GLY A 632 -5.75 10.77 -29.07
CA GLY A 632 -5.24 9.51 -29.62
C GLY A 632 -5.96 8.30 -29.04
N LYS A 633 -5.20 7.35 -28.45
CA LYS A 633 -5.72 6.14 -27.79
C LYS A 633 -5.89 6.32 -26.28
N ALA A 634 -5.60 7.50 -25.74
CA ALA A 634 -5.73 7.75 -24.32
C ALA A 634 -7.18 7.75 -23.87
N GLU A 635 -7.41 7.19 -22.70
CA GLU A 635 -8.73 7.12 -22.04
C GLU A 635 -8.63 7.66 -20.60
N ILE A 636 -9.54 8.54 -20.22
CA ILE A 636 -9.71 8.98 -18.84
C ILE A 636 -10.35 7.83 -18.07
N LEU A 637 -9.64 7.29 -17.09
CA LEU A 637 -10.16 6.28 -16.16
C LEU A 637 -10.95 6.91 -15.04
N GLY A 638 -10.51 8.07 -14.56
CA GLY A 638 -11.18 8.79 -13.50
C GLY A 638 -10.51 10.10 -13.15
N VAL A 639 -11.22 10.88 -12.34
CA VAL A 639 -10.77 12.18 -11.80
C VAL A 639 -11.04 12.27 -10.31
N GLY A 640 -10.33 13.13 -9.61
CA GLY A 640 -10.56 13.44 -8.21
C GLY A 640 -10.01 14.82 -7.85
N ASN A 641 -10.35 15.31 -6.65
CA ASN A 641 -9.82 16.58 -6.15
C ASN A 641 -9.44 16.54 -4.66
N GLY A 642 -9.68 15.40 -3.98
CA GLY A 642 -9.36 15.21 -2.58
C GLY A 642 -10.37 15.83 -1.60
N ASP A 643 -11.50 16.36 -2.06
CA ASP A 643 -12.59 16.83 -1.19
C ASP A 643 -13.34 15.65 -0.58
N PRO A 644 -13.36 15.47 0.76
CA PRO A 644 -14.06 14.36 1.41
C PRO A 644 -15.58 14.39 1.18
N ALA A 645 -16.12 15.56 0.88
CA ALA A 645 -17.56 15.77 0.66
C ALA A 645 -17.96 15.80 -0.84
N TRP A 646 -17.03 15.46 -1.74
CA TRP A 646 -17.33 15.47 -3.16
C TRP A 646 -18.34 14.38 -3.54
N GLN A 647 -19.46 14.81 -4.15
CA GLN A 647 -20.56 13.95 -4.60
C GLN A 647 -20.71 13.91 -6.14
N ALA A 648 -19.84 14.64 -6.88
CA ALA A 648 -19.90 14.65 -8.32
C ALA A 648 -19.39 13.35 -8.94
N LYS A 649 -19.71 13.14 -10.20
CA LYS A 649 -19.24 12.02 -11.00
C LYS A 649 -17.71 12.03 -11.10
N GLU A 650 -17.07 10.89 -10.90
CA GLU A 650 -15.61 10.76 -10.87
C GLU A 650 -15.03 10.09 -12.12
N ARG A 651 -15.86 9.51 -12.98
CA ARG A 651 -15.39 8.77 -14.15
C ARG A 651 -16.44 8.73 -15.26
N PRO A 652 -16.00 8.57 -16.53
CA PRO A 652 -16.92 8.26 -17.61
C PRO A 652 -17.63 6.91 -17.37
N LEU A 653 -18.92 6.85 -17.63
CA LEU A 653 -19.67 5.59 -17.57
C LEU A 653 -19.55 4.81 -18.89
N ALA A 654 -20.03 3.56 -18.90
CA ALA A 654 -20.03 2.75 -20.11
C ALA A 654 -20.86 3.43 -21.21
N GLY A 655 -20.27 3.59 -22.40
CA GLY A 655 -20.90 4.25 -23.56
C GLY A 655 -20.72 5.77 -23.62
N GLU A 656 -20.10 6.40 -22.60
CA GLU A 656 -19.76 7.82 -22.63
C GLU A 656 -18.38 8.07 -23.26
N ASP A 657 -18.16 9.35 -23.63
CA ASP A 657 -16.86 9.79 -24.12
C ASP A 657 -15.79 9.70 -23.01
N LYS A 658 -14.77 8.92 -23.24
CA LYS A 658 -13.63 8.73 -22.33
C LYS A 658 -12.48 9.71 -22.60
N GLN A 659 -12.62 10.60 -23.54
CA GLN A 659 -11.57 11.57 -23.92
C GLN A 659 -11.81 12.96 -23.35
N MET A 660 -13.00 13.23 -22.80
CA MET A 660 -13.34 14.52 -22.21
C MET A 660 -14.00 14.35 -20.84
N PHE A 661 -13.58 15.14 -19.87
CA PHE A 661 -14.18 15.18 -18.54
C PHE A 661 -14.04 16.55 -17.90
N THR A 662 -14.88 16.84 -16.89
CA THR A 662 -14.81 18.07 -16.10
C THR A 662 -14.68 17.72 -14.62
N VAL A 663 -13.81 18.42 -13.92
CA VAL A 663 -13.58 18.27 -12.48
C VAL A 663 -13.48 19.63 -11.81
N ALA A 664 -14.10 19.83 -10.66
CA ALA A 664 -13.87 21.02 -9.87
C ALA A 664 -12.55 20.90 -9.10
N LEU A 665 -11.80 21.98 -9.01
CA LEU A 665 -10.68 22.07 -8.07
C LEU A 665 -11.21 22.04 -6.64
N PHE A 666 -10.43 21.46 -5.75
CA PHE A 666 -10.62 21.58 -4.31
C PHE A 666 -9.33 22.09 -3.66
N ASN A 667 -9.44 23.24 -3.02
CA ASN A 667 -8.29 23.92 -2.43
C ASN A 667 -7.10 23.94 -3.39
N GLY A 668 -7.37 24.38 -4.63
CA GLY A 668 -6.38 24.61 -5.69
C GLY A 668 -5.91 23.38 -6.45
N CYS A 669 -6.41 22.19 -6.15
CA CYS A 669 -5.92 20.94 -6.73
C CYS A 669 -7.02 20.09 -7.38
N ALA A 670 -6.66 19.35 -8.42
CA ALA A 670 -7.43 18.23 -8.98
C ALA A 670 -6.46 17.21 -9.60
N GLN A 671 -6.97 16.03 -9.92
CA GLN A 671 -6.17 14.95 -10.52
C GLN A 671 -6.98 14.24 -11.60
N VAL A 672 -6.28 13.76 -12.64
CA VAL A 672 -6.85 12.86 -13.64
C VAL A 672 -5.95 11.65 -13.82
N ILE A 673 -6.58 10.48 -13.92
CA ILE A 673 -5.92 9.20 -14.21
C ILE A 673 -6.24 8.81 -15.64
N VAL A 674 -5.18 8.59 -16.44
CA VAL A 674 -5.29 8.32 -17.88
C VAL A 674 -4.62 7.00 -18.21
N LYS A 675 -5.26 6.19 -19.02
CA LYS A 675 -4.73 4.94 -19.58
C LYS A 675 -4.28 5.15 -21.03
N ASN A 676 -3.30 4.35 -21.50
CA ASN A 676 -2.71 4.38 -22.84
C ASN A 676 -2.08 5.73 -23.18
N ASN A 677 -1.05 6.09 -22.43
CA ASN A 677 -0.27 7.33 -22.59
C ASN A 677 -0.07 7.73 -24.05
N SER A 678 -0.77 8.74 -24.51
CA SER A 678 -0.45 9.45 -25.72
C SER A 678 -0.37 10.95 -25.38
N ASN A 679 0.76 11.36 -25.03
CA ASN A 679 1.42 12.66 -24.95
C ASN A 679 0.63 13.99 -24.82
N ILE A 680 -0.70 14.02 -24.72
CA ILE A 680 -1.41 15.31 -24.61
C ILE A 680 -2.61 15.17 -23.69
N VAL A 681 -2.43 15.57 -22.45
CA VAL A 681 -3.53 15.96 -21.55
C VAL A 681 -3.66 17.48 -21.62
N GLU A 682 -4.69 17.96 -22.28
CA GLU A 682 -5.03 19.40 -22.30
C GLU A 682 -5.92 19.71 -21.10
N VAL A 683 -5.55 20.72 -20.31
CA VAL A 683 -6.35 21.22 -19.20
C VAL A 683 -6.64 22.72 -19.37
N SER A 684 -7.85 23.13 -19.09
CA SER A 684 -8.26 24.54 -19.15
C SER A 684 -9.27 24.89 -18.06
N LEU A 685 -9.20 26.15 -17.58
CA LEU A 685 -10.19 26.75 -16.69
C LEU A 685 -11.48 27.08 -17.46
#